data_1292602162aa79172a6fda2d9dce8877
#
_entry.id   1292602162aa79172a6fda2d9dce8877
#
_cell.length_a   1.000
_cell.length_b   1.000
_cell.length_c   1.000
_cell.angle_alpha   90.00
_cell.angle_beta   90.00
_cell.angle_gamma   90.00
#
_symmetry.space_group_name_H-M   'P 1'
#
loop_
_entity.id
_entity.type
_entity.pdbx_description
1 polymer ?
#
loop_
_entity_poly.entity_id
_entity_poly.type
_entity_poly.pdbx_seq_one_letter_code
_entity_poly.pdbx_strand_id
1 'polypeptide(L)'
;MTLLENYSLGKWVKGDGDGKILYDAITGEPITAASSKGLDFAAMLDYGRKIGSPKLRKRTFHERGQMLRALALHLLAKKEQFYALSYRTGATRLDSWIDIEGGIGNLFANASLRRQFPNLPYCPDGEAVSLSKNGTFIGHHILVPKQGVAVHINAYNFPIWGMLEKVAVNWLAGVPAIVKPATVTSFLTEAVVREIIASGILPEGALQLICGSAEGILDHLTGQDVVTFTGSASTGRLLKSNPNLINQGVPFNMEADSLNCSILGADAVVGTPEFDLFIKEVCKEMTVKCGQKCTAIRRVIVPENTLEAVQIALGKALSKVKIGNPQMEGVRMGALASRAQVAEVTEKVQILSKNTPIVYGNLDDFELFGANRAKGAFMPPILMLNSKPFQFTDTHDIEAFGPVSTLMPYKNLEDAIELARMGKGSLCCSIVTANDAIATEFTLEAASHHGRILVLNRDCAKESTGHGSPLPLLVHGGPGRAGGGEEMGGMRGVKHYLQRTAIQGSPTTITAITQTYQAGAKQLETDIHPFRKHFDDISIGETLVTAKHTVTETDIINFANITGDHFYAHVDVTALEGTLFTGRVAHGYYLLSKAAGLFVDAKKGPVLLNYGIDFCRFMKPVYVGMTIGVRLTAAEKIEQERKTLDDIPKGVVKWRVEIYDQTNETVALATILTMVKRKV
;
A
#
# COMPACT_ATOMS: atom_id res chain seq x y z
N MET A 1 37.72 -8.50 14.92
CA MET A 1 36.27 -8.38 14.93
C MET A 1 35.75 -8.97 13.61
N THR A 2 34.62 -9.68 13.61
CA THR A 2 34.05 -10.26 12.39
C THR A 2 33.39 -9.16 11.57
N LEU A 3 33.61 -9.15 10.24
CA LEU A 3 32.90 -8.27 9.32
C LEU A 3 31.58 -8.90 8.91
N LEU A 4 30.51 -8.10 8.81
CA LEU A 4 29.27 -8.48 8.13
C LEU A 4 29.58 -8.74 6.66
N GLU A 5 28.83 -9.65 6.08
CA GLU A 5 28.95 -9.95 4.66
C GLU A 5 27.88 -9.23 3.86
N ASN A 6 28.27 -8.76 2.68
CA ASN A 6 27.34 -8.28 1.66
C ASN A 6 26.89 -9.47 0.80
N TYR A 7 25.72 -9.39 0.19
CA TYR A 7 25.28 -10.37 -0.80
C TYR A 7 25.33 -9.74 -2.19
N SER A 8 26.34 -10.08 -2.94
CA SER A 8 26.66 -9.49 -4.24
C SER A 8 26.90 -10.58 -5.29
N LEU A 9 26.30 -10.41 -6.47
CA LEU A 9 26.45 -11.32 -7.62
C LEU A 9 26.17 -12.80 -7.26
N GLY A 10 25.17 -13.03 -6.39
CA GLY A 10 24.79 -14.37 -5.94
C GLY A 10 25.69 -15.02 -4.89
N LYS A 11 26.62 -14.25 -4.28
CA LYS A 11 27.59 -14.74 -3.29
C LYS A 11 27.65 -13.83 -2.07
N TRP A 12 27.95 -14.43 -0.92
CA TRP A 12 28.30 -13.70 0.29
C TRP A 12 29.75 -13.26 0.21
N VAL A 13 30.01 -11.95 0.37
CA VAL A 13 31.34 -11.35 0.25
C VAL A 13 31.58 -10.34 1.36
N LYS A 14 32.77 -10.33 1.93
CA LYS A 14 33.21 -9.30 2.88
C LYS A 14 33.70 -8.09 2.09
N GLY A 15 33.43 -6.90 2.61
CA GLY A 15 34.07 -5.70 2.10
C GLY A 15 35.51 -5.59 2.60
N ASP A 16 36.34 -4.79 1.92
CA ASP A 16 37.73 -4.55 2.27
C ASP A 16 37.87 -3.66 3.51
N GLY A 17 38.99 -3.79 4.22
CA GLY A 17 39.40 -3.00 5.38
C GLY A 17 38.65 -3.40 6.67
N ASP A 18 38.87 -2.60 7.73
CA ASP A 18 38.32 -2.92 9.08
C ASP A 18 36.84 -2.63 9.23
N GLY A 19 36.28 -1.81 8.33
CA GLY A 19 34.84 -1.42 8.34
C GLY A 19 34.49 -0.47 9.49
N LYS A 20 33.20 -0.12 9.56
CA LYS A 20 32.61 0.68 10.63
C LYS A 20 32.10 -0.25 11.73
N ILE A 21 32.56 -0.04 12.96
CA ILE A 21 32.11 -0.83 14.13
C ILE A 21 30.66 -0.54 14.43
N LEU A 22 29.89 -1.59 14.71
CA LEU A 22 28.49 -1.55 15.14
C LEU A 22 28.42 -1.94 16.61
N TYR A 23 27.64 -1.18 17.35
CA TYR A 23 27.54 -1.31 18.80
C TYR A 23 26.15 -1.76 19.24
N ASP A 24 26.10 -2.51 20.31
CA ASP A 24 24.88 -2.82 21.04
C ASP A 24 24.35 -1.55 21.72
N ALA A 25 23.14 -1.16 21.40
CA ALA A 25 22.54 0.08 21.88
C ALA A 25 22.29 0.06 23.40
N ILE A 26 22.17 -1.12 24.02
CA ILE A 26 21.90 -1.30 25.45
C ILE A 26 23.19 -1.26 26.27
N THR A 27 24.22 -1.99 25.82
CA THR A 27 25.46 -2.20 26.57
C THR A 27 26.62 -1.32 26.11
N GLY A 28 26.53 -0.77 24.90
CA GLY A 28 27.63 -0.04 24.27
C GLY A 28 28.78 -0.93 23.79
N GLU A 29 28.68 -2.24 23.91
CA GLU A 29 29.72 -3.17 23.50
C GLU A 29 29.68 -3.38 21.97
N PRO A 30 30.84 -3.57 21.33
CA PRO A 30 30.90 -3.82 19.91
C PRO A 30 30.28 -5.17 19.53
N ILE A 31 29.45 -5.20 18.48
CA ILE A 31 28.81 -6.41 17.96
C ILE A 31 29.64 -7.00 16.82
N THR A 32 29.94 -6.18 15.82
CA THR A 32 30.56 -6.56 14.53
C THR A 32 31.01 -5.29 13.81
N ALA A 33 31.54 -5.41 12.61
CA ALA A 33 31.82 -4.27 11.74
C ALA A 33 31.21 -4.47 10.36
N ALA A 34 30.98 -3.40 9.61
CA ALA A 34 30.42 -3.42 8.27
C ALA A 34 31.28 -2.64 7.29
N SER A 35 31.55 -3.24 6.14
CA SER A 35 32.26 -2.61 5.02
C SER A 35 31.64 -3.04 3.70
N SER A 36 31.58 -2.13 2.76
CA SER A 36 31.20 -2.36 1.35
C SER A 36 32.32 -1.94 0.39
N LYS A 37 33.47 -1.59 0.95
CA LYS A 37 34.64 -1.21 0.15
C LYS A 37 35.05 -2.37 -0.76
N GLY A 38 35.36 -2.08 -2.02
CA GLY A 38 35.74 -3.09 -3.02
C GLY A 38 34.55 -3.75 -3.74
N LEU A 39 33.27 -3.45 -3.37
CA LEU A 39 32.11 -3.90 -4.15
C LEU A 39 32.02 -3.17 -5.49
N ASP A 40 31.79 -3.91 -6.55
CA ASP A 40 31.50 -3.35 -7.88
C ASP A 40 30.00 -3.10 -8.03
N PHE A 41 29.56 -1.87 -7.77
CA PHE A 41 28.13 -1.50 -7.86
C PHE A 41 27.58 -1.56 -9.28
N ALA A 42 28.41 -1.29 -10.30
CA ALA A 42 28.01 -1.41 -11.69
C ALA A 42 27.69 -2.88 -12.03
N ALA A 43 28.56 -3.80 -11.62
CA ALA A 43 28.36 -5.23 -11.80
C ALA A 43 27.14 -5.74 -10.99
N MET A 44 26.91 -5.24 -9.78
CA MET A 44 25.72 -5.59 -8.99
C MET A 44 24.42 -5.16 -9.69
N LEU A 45 24.34 -3.95 -10.22
CA LEU A 45 23.20 -3.47 -10.99
C LEU A 45 22.98 -4.30 -12.25
N ASP A 46 24.05 -4.58 -12.98
CA ASP A 46 24.00 -5.41 -14.18
C ASP A 46 23.56 -6.85 -13.90
N TYR A 47 23.98 -7.42 -12.78
CA TYR A 47 23.52 -8.74 -12.33
C TYR A 47 22.01 -8.75 -12.05
N GLY A 48 21.50 -7.73 -11.34
CA GLY A 48 20.08 -7.56 -11.12
C GLY A 48 19.30 -7.44 -12.45
N ARG A 49 19.78 -6.59 -13.37
CA ARG A 49 19.15 -6.35 -14.69
C ARG A 49 19.18 -7.59 -15.59
N LYS A 50 20.30 -8.30 -15.66
CA LYS A 50 20.53 -9.40 -16.62
C LYS A 50 20.08 -10.77 -16.09
N ILE A 51 20.15 -11.00 -14.78
CA ILE A 51 19.82 -12.30 -14.16
C ILE A 51 18.49 -12.24 -13.40
N GLY A 52 18.32 -11.28 -12.50
CA GLY A 52 17.15 -11.19 -11.63
C GLY A 52 15.88 -10.74 -12.37
N SER A 53 15.99 -9.64 -13.13
CA SER A 53 14.84 -9.03 -13.84
C SER A 53 14.16 -10.00 -14.81
N PRO A 54 14.85 -10.73 -15.71
CA PRO A 54 14.19 -11.67 -16.61
C PRO A 54 13.49 -12.80 -15.89
N LYS A 55 14.05 -13.30 -14.77
CA LYS A 55 13.44 -14.39 -13.98
C LYS A 55 12.18 -13.97 -13.25
N LEU A 56 12.13 -12.74 -12.73
CA LEU A 56 10.95 -12.19 -12.08
C LEU A 56 9.88 -11.78 -13.10
N ARG A 57 10.27 -11.12 -14.20
CA ARG A 57 9.34 -10.61 -15.22
C ARG A 57 8.61 -11.70 -16.01
N LYS A 58 9.18 -12.90 -16.12
CA LYS A 58 8.53 -14.05 -16.75
C LYS A 58 7.38 -14.62 -15.91
N ARG A 59 7.39 -14.41 -14.60
CA ARG A 59 6.33 -14.88 -13.70
C ARG A 59 5.13 -13.97 -13.79
N THR A 60 3.95 -14.53 -13.63
CA THR A 60 2.71 -13.77 -13.51
C THR A 60 2.62 -13.06 -12.15
N PHE A 61 1.71 -12.08 -12.01
CA PHE A 61 1.44 -11.46 -10.72
C PHE A 61 1.02 -12.49 -9.66
N HIS A 62 0.26 -13.51 -10.05
CA HIS A 62 -0.17 -14.57 -9.15
C HIS A 62 1.00 -15.41 -8.66
N GLU A 63 1.90 -15.84 -9.54
CA GLU A 63 3.12 -16.59 -9.16
C GLU A 63 4.04 -15.77 -8.26
N ARG A 64 4.22 -14.47 -8.56
CA ARG A 64 5.01 -13.56 -7.71
C ARG A 64 4.36 -13.38 -6.34
N GLY A 65 3.04 -13.22 -6.28
CA GLY A 65 2.31 -13.14 -5.01
C GLY A 65 2.40 -14.43 -4.19
N GLN A 66 2.38 -15.59 -4.83
CA GLN A 66 2.58 -16.89 -4.15
C GLN A 66 4.01 -17.03 -3.60
N MET A 67 5.01 -16.57 -4.35
CA MET A 67 6.39 -16.48 -3.90
C MET A 67 6.51 -15.61 -2.64
N LEU A 68 5.87 -14.43 -2.60
CA LEU A 68 5.84 -13.57 -1.42
C LEU A 68 5.19 -14.27 -0.22
N ARG A 69 4.09 -14.98 -0.43
CA ARG A 69 3.41 -15.72 0.63
C ARG A 69 4.30 -16.83 1.22
N ALA A 70 4.96 -17.58 0.36
CA ALA A 70 5.88 -18.64 0.78
C ALA A 70 7.04 -18.06 1.62
N LEU A 71 7.61 -16.94 1.17
CA LEU A 71 8.67 -16.23 1.88
C LEU A 71 8.20 -15.70 3.24
N ALA A 72 6.99 -15.12 3.31
CA ALA A 72 6.41 -14.65 4.57
C ALA A 72 6.25 -15.79 5.59
N LEU A 73 5.76 -16.94 5.17
CA LEU A 73 5.63 -18.13 6.02
C LEU A 73 6.99 -18.63 6.52
N HIS A 74 8.00 -18.66 5.64
CA HIS A 74 9.36 -19.06 6.02
C HIS A 74 9.95 -18.12 7.07
N LEU A 75 9.89 -16.80 6.85
CA LEU A 75 10.43 -15.82 7.80
C LEU A 75 9.67 -15.82 9.13
N LEU A 76 8.34 -15.99 9.11
CA LEU A 76 7.53 -16.08 10.32
C LEU A 76 7.94 -17.29 11.19
N ALA A 77 8.26 -18.42 10.57
CA ALA A 77 8.77 -19.60 11.28
C ALA A 77 10.14 -19.38 11.92
N LYS A 78 10.88 -18.37 11.47
CA LYS A 78 12.23 -18.04 11.94
C LYS A 78 12.27 -16.79 12.85
N LYS A 79 11.16 -16.18 13.16
CA LYS A 79 11.08 -14.88 13.84
C LYS A 79 11.84 -14.78 15.16
N GLU A 80 11.92 -15.83 15.97
CA GLU A 80 12.55 -15.77 17.29
C GLU A 80 14.06 -15.49 17.21
N GLN A 81 14.76 -15.94 16.19
CA GLN A 81 16.16 -15.57 15.99
C GLN A 81 16.33 -14.07 15.68
N PHE A 82 15.37 -13.47 14.96
CA PHE A 82 15.39 -12.04 14.68
C PHE A 82 15.07 -11.21 15.93
N TYR A 83 14.16 -11.68 16.79
CA TYR A 83 13.90 -11.06 18.10
C TYR A 83 15.16 -11.02 18.95
N ALA A 84 15.91 -12.13 19.00
CA ALA A 84 17.15 -12.20 19.78
C ALA A 84 18.21 -11.15 19.35
N LEU A 85 18.26 -10.83 18.03
CA LEU A 85 19.13 -9.80 17.50
C LEU A 85 18.56 -8.39 17.68
N SER A 86 17.25 -8.25 17.55
CA SER A 86 16.57 -6.95 17.59
C SER A 86 16.76 -6.21 18.92
N TYR A 87 16.85 -6.91 20.05
CA TYR A 87 17.15 -6.30 21.36
C TYR A 87 18.42 -5.44 21.34
N ARG A 88 19.42 -5.83 20.57
CA ARG A 88 20.69 -5.08 20.45
C ARG A 88 20.53 -3.72 19.78
N THR A 89 19.40 -3.47 19.09
CA THR A 89 19.05 -2.15 18.55
C THR A 89 18.36 -1.24 19.57
N GLY A 90 18.24 -1.67 20.82
CA GLY A 90 17.48 -0.96 21.86
C GLY A 90 15.98 -1.27 21.85
N ALA A 91 15.51 -2.14 20.98
CA ALA A 91 14.09 -2.43 20.79
C ALA A 91 13.51 -3.28 21.94
N THR A 92 12.34 -2.90 22.45
CA THR A 92 11.53 -3.75 23.31
C THR A 92 10.90 -4.91 22.53
N ARG A 93 10.26 -5.86 23.21
CA ARG A 93 9.51 -6.93 22.54
C ARG A 93 8.41 -6.38 21.62
N LEU A 94 7.73 -5.32 22.05
CA LEU A 94 6.71 -4.66 21.24
C LEU A 94 7.30 -3.98 20.00
N ASP A 95 8.42 -3.27 20.15
CA ASP A 95 9.11 -2.62 19.04
C ASP A 95 9.61 -3.65 18.03
N SER A 96 10.14 -4.76 18.52
CA SER A 96 10.60 -5.89 17.68
C SER A 96 9.45 -6.57 16.96
N TRP A 97 8.29 -6.70 17.61
CA TRP A 97 7.08 -7.24 16.99
C TRP A 97 6.62 -6.35 15.81
N ILE A 98 6.62 -5.04 16.00
CA ILE A 98 6.27 -4.07 14.94
C ILE A 98 7.24 -4.22 13.76
N ASP A 99 8.55 -4.26 14.02
CA ASP A 99 9.56 -4.34 12.97
C ASP A 99 9.54 -5.70 12.25
N ILE A 100 9.52 -6.79 12.98
CA ILE A 100 9.68 -8.15 12.44
C ILE A 100 8.35 -8.66 11.87
N GLU A 101 7.33 -8.83 12.75
CA GLU A 101 6.05 -9.41 12.30
C GLU A 101 5.25 -8.43 11.45
N GLY A 102 5.31 -7.13 11.76
CA GLY A 102 4.75 -6.10 10.90
C GLY A 102 5.41 -6.04 9.54
N GLY A 103 6.74 -6.15 9.47
CA GLY A 103 7.48 -6.26 8.21
C GLY A 103 7.07 -7.49 7.39
N ILE A 104 6.99 -8.67 8.03
CA ILE A 104 6.49 -9.91 7.41
C ILE A 104 5.04 -9.74 6.94
N GLY A 105 4.23 -9.00 7.69
CA GLY A 105 2.86 -8.65 7.34
C GLY A 105 2.74 -7.94 5.98
N ASN A 106 3.72 -7.11 5.61
CA ASN A 106 3.77 -6.49 4.29
C ASN A 106 3.92 -7.51 3.16
N LEU A 107 4.68 -8.58 3.37
CA LEU A 107 4.77 -9.67 2.38
C LEU A 107 3.41 -10.36 2.20
N PHE A 108 2.68 -10.65 3.28
CA PHE A 108 1.34 -11.25 3.20
C PHE A 108 0.32 -10.33 2.52
N ALA A 109 0.34 -9.04 2.84
CA ALA A 109 -0.57 -8.06 2.24
C ALA A 109 -0.34 -7.95 0.73
N ASN A 110 0.92 -7.79 0.30
CA ASN A 110 1.28 -7.73 -1.11
C ASN A 110 1.05 -9.07 -1.82
N ALA A 111 1.29 -10.20 -1.15
CA ALA A 111 0.90 -11.51 -1.68
C ALA A 111 -0.59 -11.58 -1.98
N SER A 112 -1.44 -10.98 -1.14
CA SER A 112 -2.88 -10.94 -1.33
C SER A 112 -3.32 -10.01 -2.46
N LEU A 113 -2.57 -8.92 -2.69
CA LEU A 113 -2.82 -7.97 -3.78
C LEU A 113 -2.78 -8.61 -5.17
N ARG A 114 -2.08 -9.74 -5.35
CA ARG A 114 -2.06 -10.45 -6.64
C ARG A 114 -3.44 -10.69 -7.22
N ARG A 115 -4.48 -10.84 -6.36
CA ARG A 115 -5.87 -11.09 -6.79
C ARG A 115 -6.53 -9.88 -7.46
N GLN A 116 -5.94 -8.69 -7.33
CA GLN A 116 -6.38 -7.47 -8.00
C GLN A 116 -5.68 -7.26 -9.34
N PHE A 117 -4.72 -8.11 -9.67
CA PHE A 117 -4.01 -8.14 -10.95
C PHE A 117 -4.44 -9.36 -11.77
N PRO A 118 -4.39 -9.29 -13.11
CA PRO A 118 -4.60 -10.46 -13.95
C PRO A 118 -3.50 -11.50 -13.71
N ASN A 119 -3.79 -12.77 -13.98
CA ASN A 119 -2.77 -13.82 -13.96
C ASN A 119 -1.87 -13.77 -15.21
N LEU A 120 -1.28 -12.60 -15.43
CA LEU A 120 -0.37 -12.28 -16.53
C LEU A 120 0.92 -11.68 -15.97
N PRO A 121 2.01 -11.65 -16.70
CA PRO A 121 3.25 -11.00 -16.30
C PRO A 121 3.19 -9.45 -16.39
N TYR A 122 2.16 -8.90 -17.00
CA TYR A 122 1.84 -7.48 -17.16
C TYR A 122 0.35 -7.24 -16.83
N CYS A 123 -0.08 -5.97 -16.80
CA CYS A 123 -1.46 -5.61 -16.46
C CYS A 123 -2.04 -4.59 -17.45
N PRO A 124 -3.19 -4.84 -18.08
CA PRO A 124 -3.99 -3.79 -18.71
C PRO A 124 -4.41 -2.74 -17.67
N ASP A 125 -4.42 -1.45 -18.01
CA ASP A 125 -4.69 -0.36 -17.09
C ASP A 125 -5.82 0.55 -17.59
N GLY A 126 -6.96 0.47 -16.93
CA GLY A 126 -8.16 1.21 -17.28
C GLY A 126 -8.96 0.56 -18.42
N GLU A 127 -9.75 1.37 -19.11
CA GLU A 127 -10.59 0.98 -20.23
C GLU A 127 -10.00 1.46 -21.56
N ALA A 128 -10.38 0.79 -22.65
CA ALA A 128 -10.01 1.23 -23.98
C ALA A 128 -10.78 2.50 -24.37
N VAL A 129 -10.13 3.38 -25.11
CA VAL A 129 -10.69 4.62 -25.62
C VAL A 129 -10.82 4.55 -27.14
N SER A 130 -12.01 4.86 -27.68
CA SER A 130 -12.20 4.98 -29.12
C SER A 130 -11.46 6.22 -29.63
N LEU A 131 -10.59 6.02 -30.62
CA LEU A 131 -9.79 7.08 -31.26
C LEU A 131 -10.28 7.39 -32.70
N SER A 132 -11.31 6.68 -33.15
CA SER A 132 -11.91 6.89 -34.48
C SER A 132 -13.43 6.87 -34.42
N LYS A 133 -14.08 7.56 -35.33
CA LYS A 133 -15.54 7.69 -35.41
C LYS A 133 -16.26 6.34 -35.44
N ASN A 134 -15.69 5.37 -36.17
CA ASN A 134 -16.28 4.06 -36.36
C ASN A 134 -15.75 2.97 -35.41
N GLY A 135 -14.94 3.34 -34.40
CA GLY A 135 -14.39 2.41 -33.42
C GLY A 135 -13.38 1.39 -33.96
N THR A 136 -12.88 1.57 -35.19
CA THR A 136 -11.91 0.67 -35.83
C THR A 136 -10.47 0.91 -35.38
N PHE A 137 -10.23 2.03 -34.70
CA PHE A 137 -8.95 2.41 -34.13
C PHE A 137 -9.18 2.84 -32.69
N ILE A 138 -8.53 2.14 -31.75
CA ILE A 138 -8.68 2.34 -30.30
C ILE A 138 -7.33 2.47 -29.63
N GLY A 139 -7.31 3.11 -28.46
CA GLY A 139 -6.17 3.18 -27.57
C GLY A 139 -6.43 2.46 -26.25
N HIS A 140 -5.40 1.90 -25.65
CA HIS A 140 -5.44 1.31 -24.32
C HIS A 140 -4.11 1.53 -23.63
N HIS A 141 -4.05 1.36 -22.31
CA HIS A 141 -2.80 1.38 -21.55
C HIS A 141 -2.45 -0.01 -21.03
N ILE A 142 -1.16 -0.31 -21.01
CA ILE A 142 -0.62 -1.48 -20.34
C ILE A 142 0.46 -1.05 -19.35
N LEU A 143 0.60 -1.82 -18.29
CA LEU A 143 1.64 -1.70 -17.27
C LEU A 143 2.56 -2.92 -17.39
N VAL A 144 3.83 -2.71 -17.67
CA VAL A 144 4.84 -3.76 -17.75
C VAL A 144 5.93 -3.57 -16.70
N PRO A 145 6.49 -4.63 -16.09
CA PRO A 145 7.60 -4.49 -15.16
C PRO A 145 8.79 -3.75 -15.80
N LYS A 146 9.35 -2.77 -15.08
CA LYS A 146 10.61 -2.14 -15.48
C LYS A 146 11.72 -3.20 -15.60
N GLN A 147 12.69 -2.97 -16.48
CA GLN A 147 13.77 -3.92 -16.76
C GLN A 147 15.01 -3.69 -15.88
N GLY A 148 14.93 -2.72 -14.98
CA GLY A 148 16.00 -2.33 -14.07
C GLY A 148 15.96 -3.03 -12.73
N VAL A 149 16.53 -2.35 -11.73
CA VAL A 149 16.66 -2.77 -10.34
C VAL A 149 16.05 -1.71 -9.43
N ALA A 150 15.41 -2.12 -8.35
CA ALA A 150 14.98 -1.25 -7.27
C ALA A 150 16.12 -1.14 -6.24
N VAL A 151 16.67 0.06 -6.05
CA VAL A 151 17.70 0.34 -5.04
C VAL A 151 17.04 0.96 -3.83
N HIS A 152 17.05 0.24 -2.70
CA HIS A 152 16.41 0.66 -1.45
C HIS A 152 17.45 1.12 -0.44
N ILE A 153 17.48 2.41 -0.14
CA ILE A 153 18.35 3.02 0.89
C ILE A 153 17.46 3.27 2.11
N ASN A 154 17.59 2.42 3.13
CA ASN A 154 16.66 2.35 4.25
C ASN A 154 17.21 3.01 5.52
N ALA A 155 16.31 3.48 6.38
CA ALA A 155 16.59 4.04 7.70
C ALA A 155 16.93 2.94 8.74
N TYR A 156 17.38 3.36 9.91
CA TYR A 156 17.85 2.47 10.97
C TYR A 156 16.79 2.04 11.98
N ASN A 157 15.68 2.74 12.04
CA ASN A 157 14.70 2.59 13.13
C ASN A 157 13.88 1.30 13.05
N PHE A 158 13.49 0.87 11.85
CA PHE A 158 12.79 -0.39 11.57
C PHE A 158 13.48 -1.13 10.43
N PRO A 159 14.65 -1.77 10.68
CA PRO A 159 15.49 -2.32 9.61
C PRO A 159 14.86 -3.49 8.87
N ILE A 160 13.99 -4.28 9.50
CA ILE A 160 13.27 -5.39 8.86
C ILE A 160 12.02 -4.87 8.14
N TRP A 161 11.17 -4.09 8.85
CA TRP A 161 9.99 -3.48 8.22
C TRP A 161 10.38 -2.66 6.99
N GLY A 162 11.31 -1.71 7.14
CA GLY A 162 11.72 -0.81 6.07
C GLY A 162 12.29 -1.53 4.85
N MET A 163 12.90 -2.70 5.01
CA MET A 163 13.27 -3.56 3.90
C MET A 163 12.05 -4.24 3.28
N LEU A 164 11.25 -4.94 4.11
CA LEU A 164 10.20 -5.83 3.61
C LEU A 164 9.02 -5.08 3.00
N GLU A 165 8.68 -3.88 3.50
CA GLU A 165 7.62 -3.05 2.90
C GLU A 165 7.95 -2.65 1.46
N LYS A 166 9.23 -2.44 1.15
CA LYS A 166 9.69 -2.03 -0.18
C LYS A 166 9.86 -3.23 -1.12
N VAL A 167 10.61 -4.25 -0.67
CA VAL A 167 10.88 -5.42 -1.53
C VAL A 167 9.60 -6.23 -1.84
N ALA A 168 8.60 -6.24 -0.96
CA ALA A 168 7.32 -6.89 -1.23
C ALA A 168 6.63 -6.28 -2.46
N VAL A 169 6.70 -4.96 -2.61
CA VAL A 169 6.05 -4.21 -3.69
C VAL A 169 6.79 -4.41 -5.01
N ASN A 170 8.13 -4.21 -5.04
CA ASN A 170 8.89 -4.35 -6.28
C ASN A 170 8.96 -5.81 -6.77
N TRP A 171 9.01 -6.80 -5.86
CA TRP A 171 8.94 -8.20 -6.28
C TRP A 171 7.58 -8.59 -6.84
N LEU A 172 6.48 -8.07 -6.27
CA LEU A 172 5.15 -8.27 -6.87
C LEU A 172 5.07 -7.61 -8.25
N ALA A 173 5.69 -6.44 -8.43
CA ALA A 173 5.81 -5.81 -9.73
C ALA A 173 6.73 -6.57 -10.72
N GLY A 174 7.62 -7.43 -10.22
CA GLY A 174 8.55 -8.21 -11.06
C GLY A 174 9.92 -7.56 -11.27
N VAL A 175 10.34 -6.69 -10.34
CA VAL A 175 11.61 -5.96 -10.36
C VAL A 175 12.51 -6.48 -9.25
N PRO A 176 13.80 -6.81 -9.50
CA PRO A 176 14.75 -7.22 -8.48
C PRO A 176 15.17 -6.05 -7.59
N ALA A 177 15.75 -6.34 -6.42
CA ALA A 177 16.15 -5.34 -5.44
C ALA A 177 17.64 -5.41 -5.07
N ILE A 178 18.25 -4.24 -4.83
CA ILE A 178 19.47 -4.05 -4.04
C ILE A 178 19.06 -3.31 -2.78
N VAL A 179 19.27 -3.91 -1.62
CA VAL A 179 18.91 -3.34 -0.32
C VAL A 179 20.17 -2.82 0.36
N LYS A 180 20.10 -1.56 0.79
CA LYS A 180 21.13 -0.90 1.59
C LYS A 180 20.50 -0.42 2.90
N PRO A 181 20.53 -1.22 3.99
CA PRO A 181 20.11 -0.78 5.31
C PRO A 181 21.02 0.32 5.86
N ALA A 182 20.53 1.09 6.83
CA ALA A 182 21.40 1.96 7.60
C ALA A 182 22.49 1.11 8.31
N THR A 183 23.73 1.54 8.21
CA THR A 183 24.88 0.74 8.68
C THR A 183 24.74 0.35 10.15
N VAL A 184 24.24 1.23 11.00
CA VAL A 184 24.15 1.02 12.47
C VAL A 184 23.28 -0.19 12.86
N THR A 185 22.31 -0.59 12.06
CA THR A 185 21.42 -1.74 12.31
C THR A 185 21.52 -2.82 11.23
N SER A 186 22.51 -2.73 10.33
CA SER A 186 22.66 -3.64 9.18
C SER A 186 22.85 -5.10 9.56
N PHE A 187 23.36 -5.39 10.75
CA PHE A 187 23.51 -6.77 11.26
C PHE A 187 22.17 -7.51 11.36
N LEU A 188 21.09 -6.79 11.69
CA LEU A 188 19.76 -7.39 11.77
C LEU A 188 19.18 -7.65 10.35
N THR A 189 19.35 -6.71 9.44
CA THR A 189 18.94 -6.88 8.04
C THR A 189 19.72 -8.01 7.35
N GLU A 190 21.04 -8.09 7.59
CA GLU A 190 21.89 -9.16 7.05
C GLU A 190 21.42 -10.53 7.48
N ALA A 191 21.05 -10.71 8.76
CA ALA A 191 20.51 -11.97 9.28
C ALA A 191 19.19 -12.37 8.58
N VAL A 192 18.30 -11.40 8.33
CA VAL A 192 17.05 -11.68 7.59
C VAL A 192 17.31 -12.03 6.13
N VAL A 193 18.23 -11.32 5.48
CA VAL A 193 18.62 -11.62 4.08
C VAL A 193 19.25 -13.01 3.98
N ARG A 194 20.03 -13.44 4.96
CA ARG A 194 20.56 -14.82 5.00
C ARG A 194 19.45 -15.86 4.97
N GLU A 195 18.43 -15.70 5.79
CA GLU A 195 17.27 -16.59 5.79
C GLU A 195 16.47 -16.53 4.49
N ILE A 196 16.32 -15.34 3.90
CA ILE A 196 15.67 -15.18 2.58
C ILE A 196 16.44 -15.98 1.51
N ILE A 197 17.74 -15.83 1.43
CA ILE A 197 18.59 -16.53 0.45
C ILE A 197 18.62 -18.03 0.72
N ALA A 198 18.80 -18.44 1.98
CA ALA A 198 18.83 -19.84 2.38
C ALA A 198 17.51 -20.58 2.08
N SER A 199 16.38 -19.88 2.05
CA SER A 199 15.08 -20.45 1.73
C SER A 199 14.98 -21.01 0.29
N GLY A 200 15.78 -20.48 -0.64
CA GLY A 200 15.70 -20.81 -2.07
C GLY A 200 14.39 -20.38 -2.76
N ILE A 201 13.52 -19.61 -2.10
CA ILE A 201 12.21 -19.21 -2.62
C ILE A 201 12.35 -18.14 -3.71
N LEU A 202 13.26 -17.17 -3.51
CA LEU A 202 13.51 -16.15 -4.50
C LEU A 202 14.33 -16.69 -5.68
N PRO A 203 14.04 -16.27 -6.92
CA PRO A 203 14.91 -16.57 -8.03
C PRO A 203 16.27 -15.87 -7.87
N GLU A 204 17.31 -16.49 -8.41
CA GLU A 204 18.65 -15.90 -8.46
C GLU A 204 18.63 -14.49 -9.05
N GLY A 205 19.37 -13.57 -8.43
CA GLY A 205 19.47 -12.16 -8.83
C GLY A 205 18.29 -11.28 -8.36
N ALA A 206 17.26 -11.86 -7.71
CA ALA A 206 16.12 -11.08 -7.22
C ALA A 206 16.45 -10.18 -6.02
N LEU A 207 17.51 -10.49 -5.27
CA LEU A 207 17.94 -9.73 -4.08
C LEU A 207 19.46 -9.65 -4.02
N GLN A 208 19.97 -8.47 -3.66
CA GLN A 208 21.35 -8.24 -3.24
C GLN A 208 21.36 -7.31 -2.02
N LEU A 209 22.45 -7.33 -1.24
CA LEU A 209 22.57 -6.60 0.03
C LEU A 209 23.91 -5.86 0.11
N ILE A 210 23.87 -4.60 0.58
CA ILE A 210 25.04 -3.78 0.87
C ILE A 210 25.00 -3.37 2.35
N CYS A 211 25.88 -3.92 3.19
CA CYS A 211 25.91 -3.63 4.64
C CYS A 211 26.67 -2.35 5.01
N GLY A 212 27.44 -1.77 4.11
CA GLY A 212 28.24 -0.57 4.31
C GLY A 212 27.71 0.67 3.59
N SER A 213 28.61 1.52 3.09
CA SER A 213 28.27 2.66 2.23
C SER A 213 27.82 2.18 0.85
N ALA A 214 26.90 2.92 0.22
CA ALA A 214 26.55 2.73 -1.19
C ALA A 214 26.93 3.97 -2.03
N GLU A 215 27.91 4.72 -1.59
CA GLU A 215 28.43 5.89 -2.31
C GLU A 215 28.91 5.48 -3.71
N GLY A 216 28.46 6.21 -4.72
CA GLY A 216 28.74 5.94 -6.12
C GLY A 216 27.72 5.02 -6.83
N ILE A 217 26.85 4.28 -6.13
CA ILE A 217 25.86 3.40 -6.79
C ILE A 217 24.92 4.17 -7.72
N LEU A 218 24.54 5.41 -7.35
CA LEU A 218 23.62 6.24 -8.11
C LEU A 218 24.16 6.64 -9.49
N ASP A 219 25.50 6.66 -9.65
CA ASP A 219 26.16 7.07 -10.89
C ASP A 219 26.04 6.00 -12.00
N HIS A 220 25.62 4.79 -11.65
CA HIS A 220 25.43 3.66 -12.58
C HIS A 220 23.96 3.33 -12.88
N LEU A 221 23.02 4.15 -12.38
CA LEU A 221 21.59 3.93 -12.60
C LEU A 221 21.15 4.39 -13.99
N THR A 222 20.09 3.77 -14.49
CA THR A 222 19.44 4.08 -15.77
C THR A 222 17.95 4.40 -15.55
N GLY A 223 17.27 4.93 -16.54
CA GLY A 223 15.83 5.23 -16.48
C GLY A 223 14.91 4.01 -16.25
N GLN A 224 15.46 2.79 -16.31
CA GLN A 224 14.72 1.57 -15.98
C GLN A 224 14.82 1.20 -14.50
N ASP A 225 15.77 1.78 -13.76
CA ASP A 225 15.93 1.54 -12.32
C ASP A 225 15.00 2.45 -11.51
N VAL A 226 14.84 2.15 -10.24
CA VAL A 226 14.05 2.95 -9.28
C VAL A 226 14.83 3.07 -7.99
N VAL A 227 14.90 4.27 -7.42
CA VAL A 227 15.51 4.49 -6.10
C VAL A 227 14.39 4.77 -5.09
N THR A 228 14.46 4.15 -3.92
CA THR A 228 13.71 4.57 -2.75
C THR A 228 14.65 4.95 -1.64
N PHE A 229 14.36 6.02 -0.96
CA PHE A 229 15.15 6.53 0.15
C PHE A 229 14.25 6.82 1.35
N THR A 230 14.63 6.30 2.52
CA THR A 230 14.05 6.67 3.81
C THR A 230 15.15 7.14 4.74
N GLY A 231 15.06 8.35 5.23
CA GLY A 231 16.09 8.94 6.12
C GLY A 231 15.93 10.44 6.34
N SER A 232 17.03 11.12 6.71
CA SER A 232 17.01 12.58 6.92
C SER A 232 16.79 13.37 5.62
N ALA A 233 16.08 14.50 5.72
CA ALA A 233 15.84 15.37 4.58
C ALA A 233 17.12 15.90 3.94
N SER A 234 18.18 16.12 4.73
CA SER A 234 19.47 16.56 4.22
C SER A 234 20.13 15.50 3.32
N THR A 235 20.17 14.24 3.77
CA THR A 235 20.67 13.11 2.97
C THR A 235 19.79 12.88 1.75
N GLY A 236 18.47 12.91 1.91
CA GLY A 236 17.54 12.75 0.79
C GLY A 236 17.72 13.80 -0.30
N ARG A 237 17.89 15.08 0.07
CA ARG A 237 18.20 16.16 -0.88
C ARG A 237 19.53 15.92 -1.60
N LEU A 238 20.57 15.53 -0.87
CA LEU A 238 21.88 15.22 -1.46
C LEU A 238 21.78 14.10 -2.49
N LEU A 239 21.12 12.99 -2.16
CA LEU A 239 20.94 11.86 -3.07
C LEU A 239 20.07 12.24 -4.29
N LYS A 240 18.95 12.93 -4.06
CA LYS A 240 18.02 13.34 -5.12
C LYS A 240 18.63 14.34 -6.10
N SER A 241 19.62 15.12 -5.66
CA SER A 241 20.34 16.07 -6.52
C SER A 241 21.49 15.42 -7.32
N ASN A 242 21.68 14.09 -7.26
CA ASN A 242 22.70 13.41 -8.04
C ASN A 242 22.47 13.64 -9.54
N PRO A 243 23.47 14.14 -10.30
CA PRO A 243 23.32 14.49 -11.71
C PRO A 243 22.87 13.30 -12.59
N ASN A 244 23.31 12.09 -12.29
CA ASN A 244 22.92 10.92 -13.07
C ASN A 244 21.42 10.59 -12.93
N LEU A 245 20.84 10.76 -11.74
CA LEU A 245 19.39 10.58 -11.55
C LEU A 245 18.59 11.53 -12.44
N ILE A 246 19.04 12.78 -12.54
CA ILE A 246 18.40 13.82 -13.35
C ILE A 246 18.57 13.49 -14.84
N ASN A 247 19.80 13.22 -15.27
CA ASN A 247 20.14 12.98 -16.67
C ASN A 247 19.48 11.71 -17.24
N GLN A 248 19.33 10.67 -16.42
CA GLN A 248 18.73 9.41 -16.81
C GLN A 248 17.22 9.34 -16.53
N GLY A 249 16.64 10.37 -15.89
CA GLY A 249 15.23 10.38 -15.51
C GLY A 249 14.86 9.23 -14.55
N VAL A 250 15.77 8.88 -13.62
CA VAL A 250 15.56 7.78 -12.67
C VAL A 250 14.48 8.17 -11.67
N PRO A 251 13.39 7.41 -11.52
CA PRO A 251 12.43 7.64 -10.46
C PRO A 251 13.07 7.56 -9.07
N PHE A 252 12.88 8.61 -8.28
CA PHE A 252 13.40 8.71 -6.92
C PHE A 252 12.25 8.95 -5.94
N ASN A 253 11.88 7.91 -5.20
CA ASN A 253 10.86 7.96 -4.16
C ASN A 253 11.52 8.28 -2.81
N MET A 254 11.05 9.32 -2.14
CA MET A 254 11.69 9.84 -0.93
C MET A 254 10.70 9.90 0.23
N GLU A 255 11.05 9.27 1.33
CA GLU A 255 10.48 9.48 2.65
C GLU A 255 11.53 10.20 3.52
N ALA A 256 11.17 11.35 4.06
CA ALA A 256 12.10 12.19 4.82
C ALA A 256 11.51 12.65 6.17
N ASP A 257 12.10 13.70 6.75
CA ASP A 257 11.69 14.28 8.03
C ASP A 257 10.18 14.55 8.09
N SER A 258 9.57 14.23 9.23
CA SER A 258 8.12 14.41 9.40
C SER A 258 7.78 14.96 10.78
N LEU A 259 7.19 16.15 10.82
CA LEU A 259 6.66 16.76 12.05
C LEU A 259 5.17 16.46 12.19
N ASN A 260 4.86 15.17 12.36
CA ASN A 260 3.50 14.70 12.53
C ASN A 260 2.80 15.38 13.72
N CYS A 261 1.52 15.66 13.56
CA CYS A 261 0.73 16.26 14.62
C CYS A 261 -0.47 15.40 15.01
N SER A 262 -0.89 15.57 16.27
CA SER A 262 -2.15 15.03 16.77
C SER A 262 -2.96 16.13 17.37
N ILE A 263 -4.22 16.25 16.97
CA ILE A 263 -5.15 17.29 17.38
C ILE A 263 -6.18 16.69 18.34
N LEU A 264 -6.36 17.34 19.49
CA LEU A 264 -7.48 17.06 20.39
C LEU A 264 -8.65 17.93 19.97
N GLY A 265 -9.79 17.35 19.61
CA GLY A 265 -11.00 18.08 19.26
C GLY A 265 -11.53 18.90 20.44
N ALA A 266 -12.20 20.02 20.17
CA ALA A 266 -12.75 20.89 21.22
C ALA A 266 -13.84 20.20 22.06
N ASP A 267 -14.46 19.16 21.53
CA ASP A 267 -15.44 18.30 22.20
C ASP A 267 -14.81 17.26 23.16
N ALA A 268 -13.52 17.00 23.00
CA ALA A 268 -12.79 15.99 23.75
C ALA A 268 -12.22 16.58 25.06
N VAL A 269 -13.11 16.86 26.00
CA VAL A 269 -12.77 17.44 27.32
C VAL A 269 -12.44 16.35 28.36
N VAL A 270 -11.87 16.75 29.48
CA VAL A 270 -11.55 15.84 30.60
C VAL A 270 -12.78 15.02 31.01
N GLY A 271 -12.62 13.71 31.13
CA GLY A 271 -13.69 12.76 31.46
C GLY A 271 -14.40 12.16 30.23
N THR A 272 -14.09 12.61 29.02
CA THR A 272 -14.56 11.93 27.79
C THR A 272 -13.60 10.81 27.38
N PRO A 273 -14.12 9.75 26.72
CA PRO A 273 -13.25 8.69 26.18
C PRO A 273 -12.21 9.22 25.19
N GLU A 274 -12.54 10.23 24.40
CA GLU A 274 -11.66 10.85 23.43
C GLU A 274 -10.46 11.51 24.08
N PHE A 275 -10.64 12.18 25.23
CA PHE A 275 -9.53 12.74 26.01
C PHE A 275 -8.55 11.64 26.44
N ASP A 276 -9.08 10.55 27.01
CA ASP A 276 -8.25 9.43 27.47
C ASP A 276 -7.53 8.72 26.30
N LEU A 277 -8.21 8.56 25.15
CA LEU A 277 -7.62 8.02 23.94
C LEU A 277 -6.49 8.89 23.41
N PHE A 278 -6.67 10.21 23.42
CA PHE A 278 -5.63 11.16 23.00
C PHE A 278 -4.37 11.03 23.87
N ILE A 279 -4.53 11.07 25.21
CA ILE A 279 -3.42 10.92 26.15
C ILE A 279 -2.67 9.61 25.94
N LYS A 280 -3.42 8.51 25.78
CA LYS A 280 -2.85 7.17 25.53
C LYS A 280 -2.06 7.13 24.23
N GLU A 281 -2.61 7.69 23.15
CA GLU A 281 -1.97 7.65 21.83
C GLU A 281 -0.71 8.51 21.79
N VAL A 282 -0.74 9.73 22.35
CA VAL A 282 0.45 10.59 22.43
C VAL A 282 1.56 9.91 23.27
N CYS A 283 1.23 9.38 24.45
CA CYS A 283 2.20 8.67 25.29
C CYS A 283 2.81 7.46 24.55
N LYS A 284 1.99 6.66 23.86
CA LYS A 284 2.45 5.53 23.03
C LYS A 284 3.41 5.98 21.93
N GLU A 285 3.06 7.02 21.18
CA GLU A 285 3.88 7.51 20.08
C GLU A 285 5.19 8.16 20.52
N MET A 286 5.25 8.72 21.73
CA MET A 286 6.49 9.20 22.33
C MET A 286 7.43 8.07 22.77
N THR A 287 6.90 6.92 23.18
CA THR A 287 7.67 5.89 23.91
C THR A 287 7.97 4.62 23.09
N VAL A 288 7.08 4.22 22.17
CA VAL A 288 7.32 3.09 21.26
C VAL A 288 8.54 3.38 20.40
N LYS A 289 9.49 2.45 20.36
CA LYS A 289 10.80 2.58 19.69
C LYS A 289 11.57 3.85 20.14
N CYS A 290 11.39 4.29 21.40
CA CYS A 290 11.96 5.54 21.90
C CYS A 290 11.58 6.77 21.07
N GLY A 291 10.37 6.81 20.51
CA GLY A 291 9.94 7.86 19.59
C GLY A 291 10.72 7.91 18.26
N GLN A 292 11.62 6.96 17.98
CA GLN A 292 12.35 6.87 16.72
C GLN A 292 11.47 6.25 15.62
N LYS A 293 10.34 6.89 15.36
CA LYS A 293 9.38 6.55 14.31
C LYS A 293 9.20 7.74 13.38
N CYS A 294 9.23 7.49 12.09
CA CYS A 294 8.91 8.51 11.09
C CYS A 294 7.51 9.09 11.26
N THR A 295 6.60 8.30 11.86
CA THR A 295 5.21 8.64 12.14
C THR A 295 4.95 9.13 13.57
N ALA A 296 5.95 9.23 14.46
CA ALA A 296 5.73 9.65 15.85
C ALA A 296 5.09 11.04 15.93
N ILE A 297 4.22 11.23 16.93
CA ILE A 297 3.60 12.53 17.20
C ILE A 297 4.67 13.49 17.76
N ARG A 298 5.05 14.47 16.96
CA ARG A 298 6.01 15.52 17.36
C ARG A 298 5.31 16.77 17.88
N ARG A 299 4.11 17.06 17.39
CA ARG A 299 3.34 18.24 17.71
C ARG A 299 1.97 17.83 18.25
N VAL A 300 1.73 18.16 19.51
CA VAL A 300 0.51 17.83 20.26
C VAL A 300 -0.32 19.11 20.36
N ILE A 301 -1.37 19.22 19.56
CA ILE A 301 -2.16 20.45 19.35
C ILE A 301 -3.49 20.30 20.06
N VAL A 302 -3.76 21.16 21.07
CA VAL A 302 -4.92 21.01 21.95
C VAL A 302 -5.66 22.35 22.16
N PRO A 303 -6.96 22.33 22.48
CA PRO A 303 -7.66 23.55 22.85
C PRO A 303 -6.98 24.25 24.03
N GLU A 304 -6.89 25.60 23.98
CA GLU A 304 -6.23 26.42 25.01
C GLU A 304 -6.78 26.15 26.41
N ASN A 305 -8.09 25.95 26.53
CA ASN A 305 -8.78 25.64 27.80
C ASN A 305 -8.50 24.24 28.37
N THR A 306 -7.95 23.31 27.57
CA THR A 306 -7.59 21.95 28.03
C THR A 306 -6.08 21.77 28.19
N LEU A 307 -5.27 22.76 27.85
CA LEU A 307 -3.82 22.71 27.79
C LEU A 307 -3.19 22.16 29.06
N GLU A 308 -3.55 22.75 30.21
CA GLU A 308 -3.01 22.36 31.54
C GLU A 308 -3.42 20.92 31.89
N ALA A 309 -4.67 20.55 31.65
CA ALA A 309 -5.18 19.21 31.90
C ALA A 309 -4.45 18.15 31.09
N VAL A 310 -4.19 18.43 29.80
CA VAL A 310 -3.41 17.55 28.90
C VAL A 310 -1.97 17.44 29.38
N GLN A 311 -1.33 18.54 29.75
CA GLN A 311 0.05 18.54 30.29
C GLN A 311 0.17 17.64 31.51
N ILE A 312 -0.74 17.80 32.48
CA ILE A 312 -0.78 16.99 33.71
C ILE A 312 -1.02 15.51 33.39
N ALA A 313 -2.00 15.22 32.53
CA ALA A 313 -2.35 13.85 32.18
C ALA A 313 -1.20 13.13 31.42
N LEU A 314 -0.54 13.81 30.47
CA LEU A 314 0.63 13.28 29.78
C LEU A 314 1.79 13.06 30.73
N GLY A 315 2.11 14.02 31.61
CA GLY A 315 3.15 13.84 32.62
C GLY A 315 2.90 12.62 33.51
N LYS A 316 1.66 12.43 33.97
CA LYS A 316 1.24 11.24 34.73
C LYS A 316 1.32 9.94 33.93
N ALA A 317 1.03 9.96 32.62
CA ALA A 317 1.16 8.79 31.78
C ALA A 317 2.61 8.42 31.52
N LEU A 318 3.46 9.41 31.21
CA LEU A 318 4.88 9.24 30.95
C LEU A 318 5.67 8.79 32.18
N SER A 319 5.29 9.23 33.40
CA SER A 319 5.95 8.82 34.65
C SER A 319 5.83 7.32 34.96
N LYS A 320 4.87 6.62 34.32
CA LYS A 320 4.68 5.17 34.47
C LYS A 320 5.54 4.35 33.51
N VAL A 321 6.25 4.99 32.57
CA VAL A 321 7.06 4.32 31.55
C VAL A 321 8.42 3.96 32.14
N LYS A 322 8.65 2.68 32.37
CA LYS A 322 9.96 2.17 32.79
C LYS A 322 10.92 2.12 31.62
N ILE A 323 12.08 2.76 31.80
CA ILE A 323 13.14 2.87 30.76
C ILE A 323 14.29 1.94 31.18
N GLY A 324 14.86 1.17 30.25
CA GLY A 324 16.01 0.34 30.59
C GLY A 324 16.28 -0.79 29.61
N ASN A 325 16.92 -1.84 30.12
CA ASN A 325 17.20 -3.04 29.32
C ASN A 325 15.86 -3.70 28.89
N PRO A 326 15.58 -3.79 27.58
CA PRO A 326 14.33 -4.35 27.06
C PRO A 326 14.03 -5.81 27.48
N GLN A 327 15.03 -6.54 27.93
CA GLN A 327 14.89 -7.91 28.41
C GLN A 327 14.42 -8.00 29.87
N MET A 328 14.38 -6.86 30.59
CA MET A 328 13.89 -6.80 31.95
C MET A 328 12.37 -6.66 32.00
N GLU A 329 11.76 -7.36 32.94
CA GLU A 329 10.31 -7.31 33.14
C GLU A 329 9.82 -5.89 33.47
N GLY A 330 8.75 -5.49 32.82
CA GLY A 330 8.10 -4.21 33.01
C GLY A 330 8.76 -3.03 32.28
N VAL A 331 9.91 -3.19 31.65
CA VAL A 331 10.50 -2.16 30.79
C VAL A 331 9.62 -1.96 29.56
N ARG A 332 9.24 -0.70 29.33
CA ARG A 332 8.36 -0.29 28.21
C ARG A 332 9.05 0.55 27.16
N MET A 333 10.20 1.14 27.49
CA MET A 333 11.02 1.92 26.57
C MET A 333 12.48 1.49 26.71
N GLY A 334 13.09 1.09 25.61
CA GLY A 334 14.49 0.68 25.54
C GLY A 334 15.43 1.84 25.24
N ALA A 335 16.43 1.62 24.37
CA ALA A 335 17.40 2.62 23.97
C ALA A 335 17.15 3.14 22.54
N LEU A 336 17.69 4.31 22.22
CA LEU A 336 17.86 4.76 20.85
C LEU A 336 18.86 3.84 20.12
N ALA A 337 18.87 3.89 18.80
CA ALA A 337 19.70 2.96 18.00
C ALA A 337 21.22 3.13 18.21
N SER A 338 21.67 4.30 18.67
CA SER A 338 23.06 4.54 19.03
C SER A 338 23.24 5.80 19.91
N ARG A 339 24.41 5.93 20.53
CA ARG A 339 24.78 7.13 21.27
C ARG A 339 24.85 8.39 20.39
N ALA A 340 25.15 8.23 19.10
CA ALA A 340 25.14 9.36 18.16
C ALA A 340 23.71 9.93 18.01
N GLN A 341 22.67 9.09 17.99
CA GLN A 341 21.29 9.57 18.00
C GLN A 341 20.91 10.25 19.31
N VAL A 342 21.41 9.76 20.46
CA VAL A 342 21.20 10.46 21.75
C VAL A 342 21.77 11.87 21.69
N ALA A 343 22.99 12.01 21.19
CA ALA A 343 23.65 13.33 21.06
C ALA A 343 22.87 14.26 20.12
N GLU A 344 22.46 13.76 18.97
CA GLU A 344 21.68 14.53 17.98
C GLU A 344 20.32 14.99 18.56
N VAL A 345 19.57 14.10 19.21
CA VAL A 345 18.28 14.45 19.81
C VAL A 345 18.47 15.45 20.96
N THR A 346 19.50 15.28 21.78
CA THR A 346 19.84 16.21 22.86
C THR A 346 20.15 17.61 22.33
N GLU A 347 20.92 17.73 21.25
CA GLU A 347 21.19 18.99 20.58
C GLU A 347 19.90 19.67 20.09
N LYS A 348 19.00 18.91 19.45
CA LYS A 348 17.70 19.42 18.97
C LYS A 348 16.83 19.93 20.14
N VAL A 349 16.77 19.18 21.23
CA VAL A 349 16.05 19.60 22.45
C VAL A 349 16.65 20.89 22.99
N GLN A 350 17.97 21.05 23.05
CA GLN A 350 18.63 22.27 23.51
C GLN A 350 18.29 23.49 22.63
N ILE A 351 18.26 23.28 21.31
CA ILE A 351 17.86 24.35 20.37
C ILE A 351 16.41 24.77 20.62
N LEU A 352 15.49 23.80 20.69
CA LEU A 352 14.07 24.05 20.94
C LEU A 352 13.82 24.72 22.31
N SER A 353 14.58 24.35 23.33
CA SER A 353 14.42 24.85 24.70
C SER A 353 14.63 26.35 24.86
N LYS A 354 15.20 27.02 23.87
CA LYS A 354 15.38 28.48 23.88
C LYS A 354 14.05 29.24 23.97
N ASN A 355 13.01 28.73 23.31
CA ASN A 355 11.67 29.35 23.24
C ASN A 355 10.56 28.41 23.73
N THR A 356 10.87 27.14 23.98
CA THR A 356 9.91 26.07 24.25
C THR A 356 10.41 25.27 25.46
N PRO A 357 10.02 25.68 26.69
CA PRO A 357 10.50 25.02 27.90
C PRO A 357 10.10 23.54 28.00
N ILE A 358 10.95 22.74 28.64
CA ILE A 358 10.63 21.37 29.03
C ILE A 358 9.66 21.43 30.20
N VAL A 359 8.50 20.77 30.05
CA VAL A 359 7.46 20.67 31.07
C VAL A 359 7.36 19.29 31.70
N TYR A 360 7.99 18.29 31.11
CA TYR A 360 8.16 16.95 31.65
C TYR A 360 9.45 16.29 31.12
N GLY A 361 10.13 15.55 31.97
CA GLY A 361 11.37 14.85 31.69
C GLY A 361 12.62 15.67 32.01
N ASN A 362 13.73 14.97 32.26
CA ASN A 362 15.03 15.57 32.55
C ASN A 362 16.13 14.76 31.86
N LEU A 363 16.86 15.40 30.95
CA LEU A 363 17.93 14.76 30.19
C LEU A 363 19.08 14.27 31.08
N ASP A 364 19.28 14.94 32.21
CA ASP A 364 20.39 14.72 33.12
C ASP A 364 20.06 13.80 34.32
N ASP A 365 18.80 13.59 34.59
CA ASP A 365 18.36 12.76 35.71
C ASP A 365 17.11 11.97 35.38
N PHE A 366 17.25 10.64 35.21
CA PHE A 366 16.16 9.71 35.01
C PHE A 366 16.56 8.29 35.44
N GLU A 367 15.59 7.53 35.90
CA GLU A 367 15.78 6.17 36.37
C GLU A 367 15.96 5.19 35.20
N LEU A 368 16.93 4.27 35.33
CA LEU A 368 17.19 3.18 34.39
C LEU A 368 17.13 1.81 35.08
N PHE A 369 16.38 0.90 34.46
CA PHE A 369 16.22 -0.47 34.94
C PHE A 369 17.16 -1.42 34.21
N GLY A 370 18.08 -2.03 34.93
CA GLY A 370 18.99 -3.06 34.41
C GLY A 370 19.93 -2.60 33.28
N ALA A 371 20.28 -1.31 33.26
CA ALA A 371 21.13 -0.72 32.24
C ALA A 371 22.07 0.35 32.80
N ASN A 372 23.10 0.69 32.03
CA ASN A 372 24.10 1.69 32.40
C ASN A 372 24.03 2.88 31.44
N ARG A 373 23.69 4.05 31.96
CA ARG A 373 23.57 5.29 31.19
C ARG A 373 24.87 5.71 30.49
N ALA A 374 26.03 5.49 31.12
CA ALA A 374 27.32 5.87 30.52
C ALA A 374 27.70 4.99 29.30
N LYS A 375 27.13 3.79 29.21
CA LYS A 375 27.43 2.82 28.14
C LYS A 375 26.35 2.77 27.06
N GLY A 376 25.07 2.66 27.44
CA GLY A 376 23.95 2.52 26.52
C GLY A 376 23.45 3.82 25.92
N ALA A 377 22.57 3.72 24.94
CA ALA A 377 22.01 4.85 24.20
C ALA A 377 20.61 5.25 24.75
N PHE A 378 20.52 5.46 26.05
CA PHE A 378 19.25 5.75 26.73
C PHE A 378 18.95 7.24 26.78
N MET A 379 17.66 7.57 26.67
CA MET A 379 17.11 8.92 26.77
C MET A 379 15.71 8.87 27.38
N PRO A 380 15.33 9.81 28.30
CA PRO A 380 13.99 9.87 28.86
C PRO A 380 13.00 10.49 27.86
N PRO A 381 11.68 10.26 28.03
CA PRO A 381 10.68 11.02 27.27
C PRO A 381 10.68 12.48 27.73
N ILE A 382 10.66 13.39 26.74
CA ILE A 382 10.69 14.85 26.93
C ILE A 382 9.41 15.45 26.36
N LEU A 383 8.61 16.10 27.20
CA LEU A 383 7.48 16.92 26.77
C LEU A 383 7.86 18.39 26.90
N MET A 384 7.72 19.14 25.83
CA MET A 384 7.98 20.57 25.75
C MET A 384 6.67 21.35 25.60
N LEU A 385 6.65 22.61 25.93
CA LEU A 385 5.49 23.50 25.78
C LEU A 385 5.83 24.71 24.94
N ASN A 386 5.21 24.82 23.77
CA ASN A 386 5.20 26.03 22.97
C ASN A 386 3.88 26.78 23.21
N SER A 387 3.87 27.76 24.12
CA SER A 387 2.67 28.54 24.45
C SER A 387 2.27 29.57 23.39
N LYS A 388 3.14 29.85 22.42
CA LYS A 388 2.91 30.81 21.32
C LYS A 388 3.32 30.19 19.97
N PRO A 389 2.61 29.15 19.51
CA PRO A 389 3.06 28.33 18.39
C PRO A 389 3.12 29.07 17.04
N PHE A 390 2.37 30.15 16.87
CA PHE A 390 2.47 31.01 15.69
C PHE A 390 3.66 31.99 15.74
N GLN A 391 4.22 32.23 16.91
CA GLN A 391 5.37 33.12 17.10
C GLN A 391 6.69 32.35 17.15
N PHE A 392 6.73 31.23 17.87
CA PHE A 392 7.92 30.40 18.03
C PHE A 392 7.85 29.21 17.08
N THR A 393 8.36 29.41 15.87
CA THR A 393 8.17 28.46 14.74
C THR A 393 9.18 27.31 14.71
N ASP A 394 10.21 27.33 15.55
CA ASP A 394 11.24 26.28 15.59
C ASP A 394 10.64 24.87 15.76
N THR A 395 9.54 24.74 16.49
CA THR A 395 8.80 23.48 16.69
C THR A 395 8.10 22.96 15.43
N HIS A 396 7.97 23.78 14.39
CA HIS A 396 7.45 23.40 13.08
C HIS A 396 8.57 23.16 12.06
N ASP A 397 9.83 23.38 12.42
CA ASP A 397 10.99 23.24 11.54
C ASP A 397 11.99 22.16 12.00
N ILE A 398 12.11 21.95 13.30
CA ILE A 398 13.14 21.08 13.88
C ILE A 398 12.50 19.76 14.32
N GLU A 399 12.93 18.65 13.73
CA GLU A 399 12.58 17.30 14.18
C GLU A 399 13.64 16.78 15.15
N ALA A 400 13.23 16.52 16.41
CA ALA A 400 14.00 15.74 17.36
C ALA A 400 13.58 14.27 17.26
N PHE A 401 14.35 13.45 16.50
CA PHE A 401 13.98 12.08 16.16
C PHE A 401 14.23 11.11 17.34
N GLY A 402 13.49 11.32 18.42
CA GLY A 402 13.55 10.61 19.69
C GLY A 402 12.25 10.72 20.48
N PRO A 403 12.24 10.41 21.78
CA PRO A 403 11.04 10.45 22.61
C PRO A 403 10.68 11.89 23.02
N VAL A 404 10.51 12.77 22.04
CA VAL A 404 10.29 14.22 22.22
C VAL A 404 9.02 14.64 21.50
N SER A 405 8.13 15.34 22.23
CA SER A 405 6.93 15.97 21.67
C SER A 405 6.74 17.37 22.24
N THR A 406 6.11 18.24 21.47
CA THR A 406 5.81 19.62 21.87
C THR A 406 4.31 19.86 21.95
N LEU A 407 3.83 20.26 23.12
CA LEU A 407 2.44 20.64 23.36
C LEU A 407 2.21 22.09 22.90
N MET A 408 1.08 22.33 22.23
CA MET A 408 0.73 23.63 21.61
C MET A 408 -0.75 23.93 21.79
N PRO A 409 -1.13 25.15 22.26
CA PRO A 409 -2.54 25.55 22.31
C PRO A 409 -3.08 26.06 20.99
N TYR A 410 -4.37 25.86 20.77
CA TYR A 410 -5.17 26.53 19.73
C TYR A 410 -6.46 27.14 20.31
N LYS A 411 -7.04 28.14 19.65
CA LYS A 411 -8.25 28.84 20.14
C LYS A 411 -9.52 28.37 19.44
N ASN A 412 -9.43 28.07 18.14
CA ASN A 412 -10.52 27.63 17.28
C ASN A 412 -10.02 26.58 16.29
N LEU A 413 -10.90 25.97 15.52
CA LEU A 413 -10.55 24.90 14.59
C LEU A 413 -9.63 25.39 13.47
N GLU A 414 -9.81 26.64 13.01
CA GLU A 414 -8.96 27.25 12.00
C GLU A 414 -7.51 27.37 12.47
N ASP A 415 -7.29 27.75 13.71
CA ASP A 415 -5.95 27.75 14.32
C ASP A 415 -5.33 26.33 14.34
N ALA A 416 -6.11 25.31 14.71
CA ALA A 416 -5.64 23.94 14.73
C ALA A 416 -5.25 23.43 13.32
N ILE A 417 -6.04 23.77 12.32
CA ILE A 417 -5.77 23.47 10.91
C ILE A 417 -4.48 24.16 10.46
N GLU A 418 -4.33 25.45 10.76
CA GLU A 418 -3.13 26.17 10.36
C GLU A 418 -1.88 25.65 11.08
N LEU A 419 -1.95 25.37 12.37
CA LEU A 419 -0.85 24.72 13.12
C LEU A 419 -0.49 23.36 12.51
N ALA A 420 -1.46 22.58 12.06
CA ALA A 420 -1.19 21.32 11.37
C ALA A 420 -0.40 21.57 10.07
N ARG A 421 -0.80 22.56 9.25
CA ARG A 421 -0.16 22.96 7.99
C ARG A 421 1.26 23.48 8.18
N MET A 422 1.54 24.18 9.29
CA MET A 422 2.88 24.72 9.59
C MET A 422 3.99 23.68 9.64
N GLY A 423 3.67 22.37 9.74
CA GLY A 423 4.62 21.29 9.56
C GLY A 423 5.18 21.16 8.14
N LYS A 424 4.64 21.89 7.16
CA LYS A 424 5.09 21.94 5.76
C LYS A 424 5.05 20.59 5.04
N GLY A 425 4.17 19.72 5.47
CA GLY A 425 4.03 18.34 5.03
C GLY A 425 4.45 17.32 6.08
N SER A 426 3.69 16.23 6.19
CA SER A 426 4.00 15.13 7.10
C SER A 426 3.51 13.79 6.55
N LEU A 427 4.04 12.70 7.11
CA LEU A 427 3.62 11.33 6.79
C LEU A 427 2.22 11.05 7.32
N CYS A 428 1.92 11.52 8.53
CA CYS A 428 0.61 11.32 9.11
C CYS A 428 0.21 12.46 10.07
N CYS A 429 -1.09 12.53 10.28
CA CYS A 429 -1.74 13.38 11.25
C CYS A 429 -2.85 12.57 11.93
N SER A 430 -3.29 12.99 13.12
CA SER A 430 -4.52 12.47 13.72
C SER A 430 -5.35 13.58 14.33
N ILE A 431 -6.66 13.38 14.33
CA ILE A 431 -7.61 14.17 15.11
C ILE A 431 -8.42 13.23 15.99
N VAL A 432 -8.54 13.56 17.28
CA VAL A 432 -9.32 12.79 18.24
C VAL A 432 -10.55 13.59 18.62
N THR A 433 -11.71 13.18 18.13
CA THR A 433 -13.01 13.87 18.28
C THR A 433 -14.16 12.90 18.07
N ALA A 434 -15.28 13.09 18.78
CA ALA A 434 -16.53 12.40 18.55
C ALA A 434 -17.49 13.23 17.67
N ASN A 435 -17.08 14.40 17.22
CA ASN A 435 -17.88 15.30 16.38
C ASN A 435 -17.49 15.15 14.90
N ASP A 436 -18.37 14.54 14.11
CA ASP A 436 -18.15 14.30 12.68
C ASP A 436 -18.00 15.59 11.86
N ALA A 437 -18.63 16.69 12.26
CA ALA A 437 -18.48 17.99 11.57
C ALA A 437 -17.06 18.52 11.73
N ILE A 438 -16.50 18.51 12.96
CA ILE A 438 -15.12 18.88 13.24
C ILE A 438 -14.15 17.95 12.49
N ALA A 439 -14.39 16.64 12.50
CA ALA A 439 -13.58 15.65 11.79
C ALA A 439 -13.56 15.91 10.28
N THR A 440 -14.72 16.20 9.71
CA THR A 440 -14.88 16.47 8.27
C THR A 440 -14.15 17.73 7.86
N GLU A 441 -14.40 18.86 8.54
CA GLU A 441 -13.79 20.15 8.24
C GLU A 441 -12.26 20.09 8.37
N PHE A 442 -11.76 19.56 9.49
CA PHE A 442 -10.32 19.39 9.69
C PHE A 442 -9.70 18.53 8.57
N THR A 443 -10.33 17.40 8.25
CA THR A 443 -9.77 16.46 7.26
C THR A 443 -9.69 17.10 5.89
N LEU A 444 -10.77 17.76 5.42
CA LEU A 444 -10.80 18.35 4.09
C LEU A 444 -9.78 19.52 3.96
N GLU A 445 -9.65 20.31 5.01
CA GLU A 445 -8.75 21.47 5.01
C GLU A 445 -7.28 21.09 5.22
N ALA A 446 -6.98 20.03 5.96
CA ALA A 446 -5.60 19.63 6.27
C ALA A 446 -5.03 18.55 5.33
N ALA A 447 -5.86 17.80 4.60
CA ALA A 447 -5.45 16.59 3.88
C ALA A 447 -4.30 16.82 2.87
N SER A 448 -4.26 17.98 2.21
CA SER A 448 -3.20 18.31 1.24
C SER A 448 -1.78 18.42 1.86
N HIS A 449 -1.70 18.48 3.19
CA HIS A 449 -0.43 18.59 3.94
C HIS A 449 0.01 17.30 4.60
N HIS A 450 -0.79 16.24 4.50
CA HIS A 450 -0.53 14.97 5.20
C HIS A 450 -0.70 13.77 4.27
N GLY A 451 0.18 12.79 4.38
CA GLY A 451 0.04 11.55 3.63
C GLY A 451 -1.13 10.69 4.12
N ARG A 452 -1.41 10.75 5.44
CA ARG A 452 -2.50 10.01 6.08
C ARG A 452 -3.08 10.81 7.23
N ILE A 453 -4.41 10.79 7.39
CA ILE A 453 -5.10 11.35 8.55
C ILE A 453 -5.85 10.21 9.25
N LEU A 454 -5.62 10.04 10.55
CA LEU A 454 -6.40 9.17 11.43
C LEU A 454 -7.44 10.02 12.15
N VAL A 455 -8.72 9.72 11.95
CA VAL A 455 -9.80 10.21 12.81
C VAL A 455 -10.07 9.14 13.87
N LEU A 456 -9.85 9.47 15.13
CA LEU A 456 -9.95 8.53 16.25
C LEU A 456 -11.05 8.97 17.22
N ASN A 457 -11.95 8.05 17.55
CA ASN A 457 -13.00 8.24 18.52
C ASN A 457 -13.29 6.91 19.25
N ARG A 458 -14.23 6.94 20.20
CA ARG A 458 -14.64 5.76 20.97
C ARG A 458 -15.15 4.62 20.12
N ASP A 459 -15.76 4.90 18.97
CA ASP A 459 -16.38 3.88 18.11
C ASP A 459 -15.37 3.02 17.37
N CYS A 460 -14.24 3.62 16.97
CA CYS A 460 -13.18 2.89 16.26
C CYS A 460 -11.96 2.53 17.15
N ALA A 461 -11.88 3.04 18.38
CA ALA A 461 -10.69 2.93 19.23
C ALA A 461 -10.24 1.48 19.49
N LYS A 462 -11.20 0.55 19.60
CA LYS A 462 -10.92 -0.87 19.88
C LYS A 462 -10.21 -1.57 18.72
N GLU A 463 -10.54 -1.22 17.49
CA GLU A 463 -10.05 -1.84 16.25
C GLU A 463 -8.91 -1.01 15.61
N SER A 464 -8.74 0.26 16.02
CA SER A 464 -7.73 1.16 15.48
C SER A 464 -6.32 0.65 15.74
N THR A 465 -5.47 0.68 14.71
CA THR A 465 -4.04 0.39 14.83
C THR A 465 -3.24 1.56 15.41
N GLY A 466 -3.86 2.73 15.52
CA GLY A 466 -3.29 3.96 16.08
C GLY A 466 -2.61 4.87 15.06
N HIS A 467 -2.17 6.03 15.55
CA HIS A 467 -1.60 7.13 14.76
C HIS A 467 -0.43 6.69 13.89
N GLY A 468 0.53 6.02 14.50
CA GLY A 468 1.82 5.75 13.89
C GLY A 468 1.90 4.47 13.06
N SER A 469 0.81 3.73 12.82
CA SER A 469 0.84 2.45 12.13
C SER A 469 0.56 2.62 10.63
N PRO A 470 1.55 2.51 9.73
CA PRO A 470 1.30 2.47 8.31
C PRO A 470 0.67 1.12 7.94
N LEU A 471 -0.29 1.15 7.01
CA LEU A 471 -1.02 -0.04 6.56
C LEU A 471 -0.71 -0.31 5.09
N PRO A 472 -0.40 -1.56 4.69
CA PRO A 472 0.08 -1.88 3.34
C PRO A 472 -0.86 -1.50 2.20
N LEU A 473 -2.18 -1.41 2.47
CA LEU A 473 -3.18 -1.03 1.47
C LEU A 473 -3.42 0.48 1.37
N LEU A 474 -2.89 1.25 2.33
CA LEU A 474 -2.96 2.71 2.34
C LEU A 474 -1.59 3.30 2.04
N VAL A 475 -1.58 4.54 1.53
CA VAL A 475 -0.33 5.24 1.24
C VAL A 475 0.48 5.44 2.52
N HIS A 476 1.79 5.16 2.43
CA HIS A 476 2.81 5.60 3.35
C HIS A 476 3.76 6.54 2.61
N GLY A 477 3.84 7.76 3.06
CA GLY A 477 4.52 8.86 2.40
C GLY A 477 3.87 10.17 2.80
N GLY A 478 4.31 11.28 2.26
CA GLY A 478 3.70 12.57 2.56
C GLY A 478 4.25 13.69 1.70
N PRO A 479 3.48 14.78 1.54
CA PRO A 479 3.86 15.90 0.71
C PRO A 479 4.97 16.74 1.34
N GLY A 480 5.54 17.63 0.56
CA GLY A 480 6.44 18.67 1.02
C GLY A 480 7.66 18.15 1.77
N ARG A 481 7.80 18.56 3.04
CA ARG A 481 8.90 18.15 3.91
C ARG A 481 9.06 16.64 4.05
N ALA A 482 7.96 15.89 4.04
CA ALA A 482 8.00 14.43 4.13
C ALA A 482 8.61 13.74 2.89
N GLY A 483 9.03 14.49 1.88
CA GLY A 483 9.78 14.01 0.74
C GLY A 483 9.01 13.96 -0.57
N GLY A 484 7.67 13.97 -0.52
CA GLY A 484 6.80 13.88 -1.70
C GLY A 484 6.74 12.47 -2.30
N GLY A 485 7.30 11.48 -1.61
CA GLY A 485 7.25 10.09 -2.03
C GLY A 485 5.94 9.40 -1.63
N GLU A 486 5.70 8.26 -2.23
CA GLU A 486 4.57 7.40 -1.93
C GLU A 486 5.06 5.94 -1.90
N GLU A 487 5.01 5.33 -0.73
CA GLU A 487 5.34 3.93 -0.50
C GLU A 487 4.08 3.16 -0.11
N MET A 488 4.06 1.85 -0.31
CA MET A 488 2.86 1.03 -0.11
C MET A 488 1.67 1.53 -0.96
N GLY A 489 0.47 1.63 -0.41
CA GLY A 489 -0.70 2.15 -1.13
C GLY A 489 -1.38 1.11 -2.02
N GLY A 490 -1.26 -0.16 -1.71
CA GLY A 490 -1.90 -1.24 -2.45
C GLY A 490 -1.41 -1.31 -3.90
N MET A 491 -2.33 -1.44 -4.84
CA MET A 491 -2.00 -1.51 -6.28
C MET A 491 -1.20 -0.29 -6.77
N ARG A 492 -1.46 0.89 -6.22
CA ARG A 492 -0.78 2.11 -6.64
C ARG A 492 0.73 2.04 -6.33
N GLY A 493 1.11 1.51 -5.15
CA GLY A 493 2.51 1.28 -4.82
C GLY A 493 3.21 0.34 -5.80
N VAL A 494 2.56 -0.75 -6.20
CA VAL A 494 3.09 -1.70 -7.20
C VAL A 494 3.31 -1.02 -8.55
N LYS A 495 2.41 -0.10 -8.96
CA LYS A 495 2.50 0.63 -10.23
C LYS A 495 3.74 1.52 -10.35
N HIS A 496 4.36 1.95 -9.25
CA HIS A 496 5.62 2.72 -9.30
C HIS A 496 6.80 1.94 -9.94
N TYR A 497 6.76 0.62 -9.90
CA TYR A 497 7.78 -0.26 -10.47
C TYR A 497 7.39 -0.78 -11.86
N LEU A 498 6.26 -0.32 -12.40
CA LEU A 498 5.77 -0.68 -13.73
C LEU A 498 5.90 0.53 -14.68
N GLN A 499 6.21 0.25 -15.94
CA GLN A 499 6.13 1.26 -16.99
C GLN A 499 4.73 1.25 -17.58
N ARG A 500 4.07 2.40 -17.54
CA ARG A 500 2.77 2.61 -18.21
C ARG A 500 3.01 3.02 -19.66
N THR A 501 2.45 2.27 -20.59
CA THR A 501 2.61 2.51 -22.02
C THR A 501 1.25 2.56 -22.70
N ALA A 502 0.99 3.59 -23.50
CA ALA A 502 -0.16 3.66 -24.37
C ALA A 502 0.09 2.79 -25.60
N ILE A 503 -0.85 1.92 -25.93
CA ILE A 503 -0.87 1.11 -27.14
C ILE A 503 -2.06 1.53 -27.99
N GLN A 504 -1.88 1.55 -29.31
CA GLN A 504 -2.92 1.96 -30.26
C GLN A 504 -2.99 0.94 -31.40
N GLY A 505 -4.19 0.63 -31.83
CA GLY A 505 -4.37 -0.34 -32.89
C GLY A 505 -5.83 -0.70 -33.15
N SER A 506 -6.03 -1.76 -33.94
CA SER A 506 -7.36 -2.31 -34.14
C SER A 506 -7.87 -2.97 -32.85
N PRO A 507 -9.20 -3.00 -32.63
CA PRO A 507 -9.78 -3.71 -31.48
C PRO A 507 -9.31 -5.16 -31.36
N THR A 508 -9.14 -5.86 -32.48
CA THR A 508 -8.64 -7.25 -32.50
C THR A 508 -7.21 -7.36 -31.97
N THR A 509 -6.31 -6.46 -32.40
CA THR A 509 -4.92 -6.45 -31.96
C THR A 509 -4.85 -6.09 -30.47
N ILE A 510 -5.60 -5.09 -30.03
CA ILE A 510 -5.64 -4.68 -28.62
C ILE A 510 -6.21 -5.81 -27.74
N THR A 511 -7.26 -6.51 -28.19
CA THR A 511 -7.79 -7.71 -27.51
C THR A 511 -6.69 -8.76 -27.32
N ALA A 512 -5.92 -9.07 -28.35
CA ALA A 512 -4.84 -10.05 -28.27
C ALA A 512 -3.75 -9.65 -27.28
N ILE A 513 -3.39 -8.36 -27.22
CA ILE A 513 -2.37 -7.84 -26.29
C ILE A 513 -2.91 -7.82 -24.85
N THR A 514 -4.14 -7.33 -24.66
CA THR A 514 -4.68 -7.13 -23.28
C THR A 514 -5.31 -8.39 -22.69
N GLN A 515 -5.54 -9.43 -23.49
CA GLN A 515 -6.30 -10.63 -23.11
C GLN A 515 -7.70 -10.30 -22.57
N THR A 516 -8.26 -9.16 -23.03
CA THR A 516 -9.61 -8.68 -22.71
C THR A 516 -10.28 -8.24 -23.99
N TYR A 517 -11.46 -8.78 -24.28
CA TYR A 517 -12.19 -8.49 -25.52
C TYR A 517 -12.56 -7.01 -25.62
N GLN A 518 -12.18 -6.39 -26.72
CA GLN A 518 -12.51 -5.01 -27.03
C GLN A 518 -13.69 -4.94 -28.01
N ALA A 519 -14.62 -4.02 -27.76
CA ALA A 519 -15.75 -3.81 -28.65
C ALA A 519 -15.27 -3.53 -30.09
N GLY A 520 -15.83 -4.22 -31.04
CA GLY A 520 -15.40 -4.15 -32.47
C GLY A 520 -14.25 -5.10 -32.85
N ALA A 521 -13.69 -5.87 -31.90
CA ALA A 521 -12.76 -6.94 -32.23
C ALA A 521 -13.46 -8.09 -32.98
N LYS A 522 -12.66 -8.83 -33.73
CA LYS A 522 -13.15 -10.02 -34.44
C LYS A 522 -13.79 -11.00 -33.42
N GLN A 523 -15.03 -11.38 -33.74
CA GLN A 523 -15.73 -12.44 -33.02
C GLN A 523 -15.35 -13.81 -33.63
N LEU A 524 -15.12 -14.78 -32.75
CA LEU A 524 -14.78 -16.15 -33.13
C LEU A 524 -16.05 -17.00 -32.96
N GLU A 525 -16.69 -17.34 -34.07
CA GLU A 525 -17.83 -18.25 -34.05
C GLU A 525 -17.38 -19.65 -33.57
N THR A 526 -18.25 -20.35 -32.85
CA THR A 526 -17.98 -21.69 -32.33
C THR A 526 -19.14 -22.63 -32.61
N ASP A 527 -18.82 -23.83 -33.09
CA ASP A 527 -19.79 -24.90 -33.28
C ASP A 527 -20.21 -25.60 -31.98
N ILE A 528 -19.36 -25.48 -30.95
CA ILE A 528 -19.63 -26.03 -29.64
C ILE A 528 -20.12 -24.91 -28.73
N HIS A 529 -21.30 -25.10 -28.14
CA HIS A 529 -21.85 -24.12 -27.20
C HIS A 529 -20.82 -23.79 -26.09
N PRO A 530 -20.53 -22.51 -25.84
CA PRO A 530 -19.47 -22.10 -24.87
C PRO A 530 -19.66 -22.71 -23.48
N PHE A 531 -20.91 -22.92 -23.02
CA PHE A 531 -21.20 -23.52 -21.73
C PHE A 531 -20.89 -25.03 -21.64
N ARG A 532 -20.54 -25.68 -22.75
CA ARG A 532 -20.05 -27.06 -22.80
C ARG A 532 -18.54 -27.15 -22.76
N LYS A 533 -17.84 -26.04 -22.81
CA LYS A 533 -16.37 -25.97 -22.75
C LYS A 533 -15.89 -25.79 -21.32
N HIS A 534 -14.77 -26.43 -21.00
CA HIS A 534 -14.05 -26.11 -19.77
C HIS A 534 -13.41 -24.74 -19.88
N PHE A 535 -13.13 -24.13 -18.74
CA PHE A 535 -12.49 -22.80 -18.65
C PHE A 535 -11.27 -22.68 -19.56
N ASP A 536 -10.44 -23.72 -19.62
CA ASP A 536 -9.19 -23.73 -20.40
C ASP A 536 -9.43 -23.71 -21.92
N ASP A 537 -10.57 -24.21 -22.39
CA ASP A 537 -10.93 -24.33 -23.81
C ASP A 537 -11.68 -23.09 -24.36
N ILE A 538 -12.10 -22.18 -23.50
CA ILE A 538 -12.78 -20.97 -23.92
C ILE A 538 -11.74 -19.95 -24.35
N SER A 539 -11.89 -19.40 -25.55
CA SER A 539 -11.02 -18.35 -26.10
C SER A 539 -11.66 -16.97 -25.95
N ILE A 540 -10.85 -15.94 -25.67
CA ILE A 540 -11.34 -14.55 -25.67
C ILE A 540 -11.82 -14.17 -27.08
N GLY A 541 -13.00 -13.56 -27.15
CA GLY A 541 -13.67 -13.22 -28.40
C GLY A 541 -14.55 -14.34 -28.96
N GLU A 542 -14.54 -15.54 -28.34
CA GLU A 542 -15.46 -16.61 -28.71
C GLU A 542 -16.90 -16.18 -28.47
N THR A 543 -17.75 -16.27 -29.52
CA THR A 543 -19.09 -15.68 -29.51
C THR A 543 -20.14 -16.71 -29.93
N LEU A 544 -21.19 -16.80 -29.11
CA LEU A 544 -22.45 -17.47 -29.43
C LEU A 544 -23.44 -16.43 -29.92
N VAL A 545 -24.03 -16.68 -31.10
CA VAL A 545 -25.17 -15.93 -31.61
C VAL A 545 -26.42 -16.79 -31.45
N THR A 546 -27.40 -16.26 -30.71
CA THR A 546 -28.61 -17.01 -30.35
C THR A 546 -29.68 -16.98 -31.45
N ALA A 547 -30.67 -17.85 -31.36
CA ALA A 547 -31.96 -17.66 -32.01
C ALA A 547 -32.59 -16.33 -31.55
N LYS A 548 -33.49 -15.78 -32.37
CA LYS A 548 -34.20 -14.53 -32.09
C LYS A 548 -35.56 -14.79 -31.40
N HIS A 549 -36.03 -13.79 -30.66
CA HIS A 549 -37.35 -13.81 -30.03
C HIS A 549 -38.07 -12.48 -30.27
N THR A 550 -39.36 -12.57 -30.76
CA THR A 550 -40.22 -11.39 -30.89
C THR A 550 -40.91 -11.14 -29.56
N VAL A 551 -40.72 -9.95 -29.00
CA VAL A 551 -41.31 -9.54 -27.72
C VAL A 551 -42.80 -9.35 -27.90
N THR A 552 -43.60 -10.07 -27.13
CA THR A 552 -45.06 -10.01 -27.16
C THR A 552 -45.60 -9.20 -25.99
N GLU A 553 -46.88 -8.77 -26.10
CA GLU A 553 -47.59 -8.15 -24.98
C GLU A 553 -47.66 -9.12 -23.79
N THR A 554 -47.93 -10.39 -24.04
CA THR A 554 -47.97 -11.44 -23.06
C THR A 554 -46.65 -11.56 -22.25
N ASP A 555 -45.52 -11.42 -22.89
CA ASP A 555 -44.22 -11.44 -22.23
C ASP A 555 -44.12 -10.32 -21.18
N ILE A 556 -44.51 -9.10 -21.54
CA ILE A 556 -44.46 -7.92 -20.65
C ILE A 556 -45.42 -8.07 -19.49
N ILE A 557 -46.65 -8.45 -19.74
CA ILE A 557 -47.69 -8.60 -18.69
C ILE A 557 -47.34 -9.76 -17.74
N ASN A 558 -46.87 -10.90 -18.25
CA ASN A 558 -46.45 -12.01 -17.41
C ASN A 558 -45.26 -11.61 -16.54
N PHE A 559 -44.28 -10.87 -17.09
CA PHE A 559 -43.15 -10.42 -16.32
C PHE A 559 -43.57 -9.42 -15.21
N ALA A 560 -44.47 -8.47 -15.52
CA ALA A 560 -45.03 -7.55 -14.55
C ALA A 560 -45.74 -8.32 -13.41
N ASN A 561 -46.55 -9.34 -13.73
CA ASN A 561 -47.27 -10.15 -12.75
C ASN A 561 -46.29 -10.98 -11.86
N ILE A 562 -45.21 -11.53 -12.44
CA ILE A 562 -44.23 -12.34 -11.69
C ILE A 562 -43.41 -11.47 -10.74
N THR A 563 -43.03 -10.27 -11.20
CA THR A 563 -42.11 -9.40 -10.46
C THR A 563 -42.80 -8.39 -9.56
N GLY A 564 -44.07 -8.08 -9.83
CA GLY A 564 -44.79 -6.97 -9.21
C GLY A 564 -44.45 -5.61 -9.79
N ASP A 565 -43.61 -5.54 -10.80
CA ASP A 565 -43.24 -4.28 -11.48
C ASP A 565 -44.29 -3.83 -12.48
N HIS A 566 -45.30 -3.14 -11.94
CA HIS A 566 -46.41 -2.54 -12.71
C HIS A 566 -46.15 -1.05 -12.99
N PHE A 567 -44.90 -0.65 -13.22
CA PHE A 567 -44.63 0.72 -13.64
C PHE A 567 -45.42 1.06 -14.89
N TYR A 568 -46.01 2.26 -14.92
CA TYR A 568 -47.02 2.65 -15.95
C TYR A 568 -46.58 2.37 -17.40
N ALA A 569 -45.28 2.60 -17.71
CA ALA A 569 -44.74 2.41 -19.06
C ALA A 569 -44.84 0.95 -19.55
N HIS A 570 -45.00 -0.02 -18.64
CA HIS A 570 -45.13 -1.44 -18.92
C HIS A 570 -46.57 -1.93 -19.04
N VAL A 571 -47.51 -1.29 -18.33
CA VAL A 571 -48.84 -1.83 -18.15
C VAL A 571 -49.99 -0.90 -18.57
N ASP A 572 -49.79 0.42 -18.60
CA ASP A 572 -50.82 1.41 -18.89
C ASP A 572 -50.46 2.25 -20.13
N VAL A 573 -51.06 1.91 -21.27
CA VAL A 573 -50.81 2.62 -22.53
C VAL A 573 -51.39 4.03 -22.55
N THR A 574 -52.38 4.32 -21.67
CA THR A 574 -52.99 5.65 -21.63
C THR A 574 -52.13 6.66 -20.86
N ALA A 575 -51.27 6.17 -19.99
CA ALA A 575 -50.32 6.99 -19.24
C ALA A 575 -49.06 7.36 -20.04
N LEU A 576 -48.93 6.91 -21.27
CA LEU A 576 -47.74 7.19 -22.13
C LEU A 576 -47.81 8.55 -22.81
N GLU A 577 -48.97 9.21 -22.86
CA GLU A 577 -49.11 10.53 -23.49
C GLU A 577 -48.18 11.57 -22.80
N GLY A 578 -47.41 12.30 -23.60
CA GLY A 578 -46.47 13.28 -23.09
C GLY A 578 -45.16 12.73 -22.53
N THR A 579 -44.96 11.40 -22.61
CA THR A 579 -43.72 10.76 -22.22
C THR A 579 -42.75 10.55 -23.39
N LEU A 580 -41.56 10.05 -23.09
CA LEU A 580 -40.56 9.68 -24.10
C LEU A 580 -40.90 8.36 -24.82
N PHE A 581 -41.89 7.62 -24.41
CA PHE A 581 -42.25 6.28 -24.92
C PHE A 581 -43.35 6.38 -25.99
N THR A 582 -43.16 5.68 -27.08
CA THR A 582 -44.13 5.60 -28.21
C THR A 582 -45.09 4.43 -28.14
N GLY A 583 -44.92 3.56 -27.13
CA GLY A 583 -45.72 2.37 -26.92
C GLY A 583 -45.32 1.67 -25.63
N ARG A 584 -46.00 0.57 -25.29
CA ARG A 584 -45.67 -0.24 -24.11
C ARG A 584 -44.26 -0.79 -24.19
N VAL A 585 -43.44 -0.48 -23.18
CA VAL A 585 -42.00 -0.81 -23.12
C VAL A 585 -41.80 -2.13 -22.39
N ALA A 586 -40.95 -2.99 -22.87
CA ALA A 586 -40.48 -4.17 -22.15
C ALA A 586 -39.61 -3.74 -20.94
N HIS A 587 -39.79 -4.39 -19.80
CA HIS A 587 -38.94 -4.17 -18.62
C HIS A 587 -37.46 -4.44 -18.98
N GLY A 588 -36.56 -3.63 -18.50
CA GLY A 588 -35.12 -3.87 -18.69
C GLY A 588 -34.69 -5.23 -18.13
N TYR A 589 -35.17 -5.58 -16.95
CA TYR A 589 -34.89 -6.90 -16.33
C TYR A 589 -35.52 -8.07 -17.09
N TYR A 590 -36.64 -7.87 -17.78
CA TYR A 590 -37.19 -8.87 -18.70
C TYR A 590 -36.19 -9.14 -19.84
N LEU A 591 -35.63 -8.09 -20.46
CA LEU A 591 -34.67 -8.24 -21.55
C LEU A 591 -33.45 -9.05 -21.10
N LEU A 592 -32.92 -8.77 -19.91
CA LEU A 592 -31.78 -9.49 -19.35
C LEU A 592 -32.11 -10.96 -19.04
N SER A 593 -33.27 -11.19 -18.43
CA SER A 593 -33.79 -12.54 -18.12
C SER A 593 -34.06 -13.35 -19.39
N LYS A 594 -34.63 -12.70 -20.40
CA LYS A 594 -34.90 -13.33 -21.70
C LYS A 594 -33.60 -13.64 -22.44
N ALA A 595 -32.61 -12.75 -22.39
CA ALA A 595 -31.29 -12.99 -22.94
C ALA A 595 -30.66 -14.24 -22.32
N ALA A 596 -30.74 -14.38 -20.99
CA ALA A 596 -30.24 -15.57 -20.29
C ALA A 596 -30.91 -16.85 -20.78
N GLY A 597 -32.24 -16.81 -21.00
CA GLY A 597 -32.97 -17.92 -21.58
C GLY A 597 -32.59 -18.26 -23.02
N LEU A 598 -32.17 -17.27 -23.80
CA LEU A 598 -31.75 -17.46 -25.19
C LEU A 598 -30.33 -18.07 -25.31
N PHE A 599 -29.41 -17.70 -24.44
CA PHE A 599 -28.05 -18.17 -24.51
C PHE A 599 -27.72 -19.35 -23.59
N VAL A 600 -28.60 -19.79 -22.71
CA VAL A 600 -28.35 -20.91 -21.80
C VAL A 600 -28.30 -22.26 -22.53
N ASP A 601 -27.37 -23.13 -22.15
CA ASP A 601 -27.46 -24.56 -22.48
C ASP A 601 -28.07 -25.28 -21.25
N ALA A 602 -29.24 -25.84 -21.44
CA ALA A 602 -30.00 -26.53 -20.37
C ALA A 602 -29.32 -27.84 -19.90
N LYS A 603 -28.36 -28.37 -20.66
CA LYS A 603 -27.69 -29.61 -20.31
C LYS A 603 -26.58 -29.36 -19.28
N LYS A 604 -26.41 -30.32 -18.34
CA LYS A 604 -25.32 -30.28 -17.38
C LYS A 604 -23.96 -30.24 -18.10
N GLY A 605 -23.16 -29.24 -17.78
CA GLY A 605 -21.84 -28.98 -18.38
C GLY A 605 -20.81 -28.50 -17.39
N PRO A 606 -19.66 -27.97 -17.86
CA PRO A 606 -18.61 -27.42 -17.03
C PRO A 606 -18.98 -26.13 -16.29
N VAL A 607 -20.01 -25.40 -16.76
CA VAL A 607 -20.53 -24.20 -16.04
C VAL A 607 -21.15 -24.64 -14.74
N LEU A 608 -20.66 -24.11 -13.63
CA LEU A 608 -21.10 -24.48 -12.26
C LEU A 608 -22.27 -23.62 -11.81
N LEU A 609 -22.20 -22.31 -12.09
CA LEU A 609 -23.25 -21.36 -11.71
C LEU A 609 -23.06 -20.02 -12.43
N ASN A 610 -24.13 -19.24 -12.49
CA ASN A 610 -24.08 -17.82 -12.78
C ASN A 610 -23.58 -17.10 -11.51
N TYR A 611 -22.45 -16.40 -11.62
CA TYR A 611 -21.74 -15.85 -10.47
C TYR A 611 -22.13 -14.41 -10.16
N GLY A 612 -22.54 -13.64 -11.18
CA GLY A 612 -22.94 -12.24 -11.00
C GLY A 612 -23.03 -11.45 -12.29
N ILE A 613 -23.26 -10.16 -12.12
CA ILE A 613 -23.31 -9.16 -13.19
C ILE A 613 -22.43 -7.99 -12.75
N ASP A 614 -21.38 -7.67 -13.54
CA ASP A 614 -20.50 -6.52 -13.29
C ASP A 614 -21.05 -5.22 -13.85
N PHE A 615 -21.79 -5.31 -14.96
CA PHE A 615 -22.31 -4.16 -15.70
C PHE A 615 -23.63 -4.50 -16.38
N CYS A 616 -24.57 -3.56 -16.40
CA CYS A 616 -25.78 -3.64 -17.20
C CYS A 616 -26.27 -2.25 -17.58
N ARG A 617 -26.57 -2.04 -18.86
CA ARG A 617 -27.14 -0.80 -19.37
C ARG A 617 -28.20 -1.10 -20.44
N PHE A 618 -29.39 -0.51 -20.28
CA PHE A 618 -30.45 -0.49 -21.29
C PHE A 618 -30.27 0.77 -22.14
N MET A 619 -30.03 0.59 -23.43
CA MET A 619 -29.63 1.66 -24.33
C MET A 619 -30.79 2.25 -25.12
N LYS A 620 -31.77 1.39 -25.44
CA LYS A 620 -32.99 1.73 -26.19
C LYS A 620 -34.21 1.04 -25.58
N PRO A 621 -35.39 1.68 -25.60
CA PRO A 621 -36.62 0.99 -25.24
C PRO A 621 -36.92 -0.11 -26.29
N VAL A 622 -37.39 -1.25 -25.81
CA VAL A 622 -37.88 -2.36 -26.66
C VAL A 622 -39.37 -2.42 -26.49
N TYR A 623 -40.08 -2.36 -27.64
CA TYR A 623 -41.53 -2.34 -27.69
C TYR A 623 -42.09 -3.69 -28.11
N VAL A 624 -43.40 -3.91 -27.90
CA VAL A 624 -44.12 -5.06 -28.41
C VAL A 624 -43.94 -5.14 -29.92
N GLY A 625 -43.70 -6.36 -30.44
CA GLY A 625 -43.45 -6.61 -31.86
C GLY A 625 -41.97 -6.48 -32.29
N MET A 626 -41.11 -5.90 -31.49
CA MET A 626 -39.66 -5.88 -31.76
C MET A 626 -39.08 -7.28 -31.57
N THR A 627 -38.14 -7.66 -32.41
CA THR A 627 -37.47 -8.97 -32.35
C THR A 627 -36.04 -8.79 -31.87
N ILE A 628 -35.69 -9.45 -30.77
CA ILE A 628 -34.37 -9.39 -30.16
C ILE A 628 -33.56 -10.67 -30.36
N GLY A 629 -32.25 -10.54 -30.46
CA GLY A 629 -31.29 -11.62 -30.43
C GLY A 629 -30.14 -11.28 -29.48
N VAL A 630 -29.31 -12.25 -29.16
CA VAL A 630 -28.17 -12.07 -28.24
C VAL A 630 -26.86 -12.52 -28.88
N ARG A 631 -25.82 -11.71 -28.71
CA ARG A 631 -24.41 -12.13 -28.89
C ARG A 631 -23.80 -12.28 -27.51
N LEU A 632 -23.34 -13.48 -27.18
CA LEU A 632 -22.64 -13.80 -25.94
C LEU A 632 -21.16 -14.02 -26.26
N THR A 633 -20.31 -13.05 -25.93
CA THR A 633 -18.89 -13.07 -26.25
C THR A 633 -18.03 -13.23 -25.00
N ALA A 634 -17.10 -14.20 -25.01
CA ALA A 634 -16.12 -14.36 -23.93
C ALA A 634 -15.19 -13.13 -23.88
N ALA A 635 -15.31 -12.33 -22.83
CA ALA A 635 -14.63 -11.05 -22.72
C ALA A 635 -13.35 -11.11 -21.87
N GLU A 636 -13.38 -11.84 -20.78
CA GLU A 636 -12.25 -11.97 -19.87
C GLU A 636 -12.29 -13.31 -19.12
N LYS A 637 -11.12 -13.84 -18.79
CA LYS A 637 -10.98 -15.11 -18.04
C LYS A 637 -10.17 -14.85 -16.79
N ILE A 638 -10.73 -15.20 -15.62
CA ILE A 638 -10.10 -15.02 -14.31
C ILE A 638 -9.96 -16.38 -13.64
N GLU A 639 -8.72 -16.83 -13.47
CA GLU A 639 -8.44 -18.06 -12.74
C GLU A 639 -8.76 -17.91 -11.25
N GLN A 640 -9.37 -18.94 -10.66
CA GLN A 640 -9.63 -19.00 -9.23
C GLN A 640 -8.60 -19.91 -8.55
N GLU A 641 -7.97 -19.41 -7.49
CA GLU A 641 -7.07 -20.22 -6.66
C GLU A 641 -7.86 -21.24 -5.85
N ARG A 642 -7.36 -22.46 -5.78
CA ARG A 642 -7.90 -23.46 -4.86
C ARG A 642 -7.61 -23.04 -3.42
N LYS A 643 -8.61 -23.08 -2.55
CA LYS A 643 -8.45 -22.86 -1.11
C LYS A 643 -7.93 -24.12 -0.41
N THR A 644 -8.38 -25.28 -0.88
CA THR A 644 -7.99 -26.61 -0.39
C THR A 644 -7.67 -27.52 -1.58
N LEU A 645 -7.03 -28.65 -1.31
CA LEU A 645 -6.74 -29.65 -2.36
C LEU A 645 -8.01 -30.30 -2.93
N ASP A 646 -9.09 -30.33 -2.14
CA ASP A 646 -10.38 -30.92 -2.53
C ASP A 646 -11.27 -29.94 -3.33
N ASP A 647 -10.88 -28.67 -3.41
CA ASP A 647 -11.64 -27.69 -4.18
C ASP A 647 -11.62 -28.02 -5.68
N ILE A 648 -12.80 -27.94 -6.30
CA ILE A 648 -12.94 -28.09 -7.76
C ILE A 648 -12.12 -27.00 -8.45
N PRO A 649 -11.18 -27.36 -9.34
CA PRO A 649 -10.48 -26.38 -10.17
C PRO A 649 -11.46 -25.62 -11.05
N LYS A 650 -11.45 -24.29 -10.97
CA LYS A 650 -12.42 -23.43 -11.64
C LYS A 650 -11.85 -22.07 -11.96
N GLY A 651 -12.54 -21.35 -12.81
CA GLY A 651 -12.31 -19.92 -13.08
C GLY A 651 -13.62 -19.21 -13.34
N VAL A 652 -13.56 -17.89 -13.38
CA VAL A 652 -14.69 -17.04 -13.77
C VAL A 652 -14.46 -16.59 -15.21
N VAL A 653 -15.47 -16.78 -16.06
CA VAL A 653 -15.51 -16.18 -17.39
C VAL A 653 -16.49 -15.01 -17.35
N LYS A 654 -16.00 -13.84 -17.76
CA LYS A 654 -16.84 -12.68 -18.00
C LYS A 654 -17.31 -12.71 -19.45
N TRP A 655 -18.60 -12.59 -19.61
CA TRP A 655 -19.26 -12.60 -20.90
C TRP A 655 -19.86 -11.24 -21.20
N ARG A 656 -19.50 -10.68 -22.34
CA ARG A 656 -20.21 -9.53 -22.92
C ARG A 656 -21.50 -10.05 -23.53
N VAL A 657 -22.63 -9.63 -22.97
CA VAL A 657 -23.97 -9.92 -23.46
C VAL A 657 -24.48 -8.70 -24.21
N GLU A 658 -24.60 -8.81 -25.51
CA GLU A 658 -25.15 -7.76 -26.37
C GLU A 658 -26.53 -8.22 -26.85
N ILE A 659 -27.56 -7.54 -26.39
CA ILE A 659 -28.93 -7.73 -26.89
C ILE A 659 -29.16 -6.74 -28.01
N TYR A 660 -29.48 -7.24 -29.21
CA TYR A 660 -29.69 -6.44 -30.43
C TYR A 660 -31.08 -6.67 -31.00
N ASP A 661 -31.64 -5.66 -31.67
CA ASP A 661 -32.97 -5.70 -32.28
C ASP A 661 -32.91 -6.27 -33.74
N GLN A 662 -34.05 -6.28 -34.43
CA GLN A 662 -34.17 -6.78 -35.81
C GLN A 662 -33.35 -5.96 -36.82
N THR A 663 -32.98 -4.71 -36.48
CA THR A 663 -32.13 -3.83 -37.30
C THR A 663 -30.64 -4.00 -36.99
N ASN A 664 -30.33 -4.92 -36.10
CA ASN A 664 -28.98 -5.18 -35.58
C ASN A 664 -28.40 -4.04 -34.71
N GLU A 665 -29.27 -3.17 -34.16
CA GLU A 665 -28.86 -2.13 -33.21
C GLU A 665 -28.88 -2.70 -31.77
N THR A 666 -27.88 -2.35 -30.99
CA THR A 666 -27.79 -2.78 -29.60
C THR A 666 -28.84 -2.08 -28.73
N VAL A 667 -29.74 -2.83 -28.13
CA VAL A 667 -30.79 -2.34 -27.22
C VAL A 667 -30.40 -2.45 -25.75
N ALA A 668 -29.57 -3.43 -25.40
CA ALA A 668 -29.00 -3.56 -24.05
C ALA A 668 -27.61 -4.21 -24.10
N LEU A 669 -26.80 -3.85 -23.14
CA LEU A 669 -25.44 -4.37 -22.97
C LEU A 669 -25.24 -4.76 -21.51
N ALA A 670 -24.72 -5.97 -21.27
CA ALA A 670 -24.37 -6.43 -19.95
C ALA A 670 -23.05 -7.20 -19.94
N THR A 671 -22.41 -7.28 -18.78
CA THR A 671 -21.31 -8.20 -18.51
C THR A 671 -21.76 -9.17 -17.41
N ILE A 672 -21.98 -10.43 -17.79
CA ILE A 672 -22.30 -11.49 -16.84
C ILE A 672 -21.08 -12.34 -16.51
N LEU A 673 -21.10 -12.95 -15.35
CA LEU A 673 -20.02 -13.78 -14.85
C LEU A 673 -20.52 -15.21 -14.63
N THR A 674 -19.82 -16.18 -15.22
CA THR A 674 -20.07 -17.60 -14.94
C THR A 674 -18.85 -18.25 -14.31
N MET A 675 -19.08 -19.11 -13.34
CA MET A 675 -18.04 -19.96 -12.79
C MET A 675 -17.95 -21.25 -13.57
N VAL A 676 -16.76 -21.57 -14.10
CA VAL A 676 -16.56 -22.67 -15.05
C VAL A 676 -15.45 -23.58 -14.53
N LYS A 677 -15.68 -24.90 -14.59
CA LYS A 677 -14.66 -25.91 -14.26
C LYS A 677 -13.45 -25.81 -15.19
N ARG A 678 -12.27 -26.04 -14.63
CA ARG A 678 -11.04 -26.27 -15.38
C ARG A 678 -10.89 -27.75 -15.70
N LYS A 679 -10.07 -28.05 -16.71
CA LYS A 679 -9.56 -29.41 -16.93
C LYS A 679 -8.68 -29.82 -15.76
N VAL A 680 -8.77 -31.08 -15.34
CA VAL A 680 -7.94 -31.65 -14.26
C VAL A 680 -6.63 -32.15 -14.84
#